data_e4ac1a3465be83937c7ccb6d8b28cd23
#
_entry.id   e4ac1a3465be83937c7ccb6d8b28cd23
#
_cell.length_a   1.000
_cell.length_b   1.000
_cell.length_c   1.000
_cell.angle_alpha   90.00
_cell.angle_beta   90.00
_cell.angle_gamma   90.00
#
_symmetry.space_group_name_H-M   'P 1'
#
loop_
_entity.id
_entity.type
_entity.pdbx_description
1 polymer ?
#
loop_
_entity_poly.entity_id
_entity_poly.type
_entity_poly.pdbx_seq_one_letter_code
_entity_poly.pdbx_strand_id
1 'polypeptide(L)'
;MTPVRLFLLSAILAVFITPARAQKEDWQPITQQDLEVKQVPGNPGADAVQLYYADFINDQEQTEFFYVRIKVLNEKGKSHADVELIIPPEGSISSLKARTIQPDGRITEFTGKPFQKTVIKTRGVKVLAKAFTMPEVSVGSIIEYKYKIDWPWIITDNYWTIQHELYTVKESFRMKPYAGPLEGLENGYQVAALYSHMPNNIKPVQKSGGYELDVENMPAFESEGYMPPEEDLKPQMRFFYIGTGSSTPDKFWQDAGRKWNDEVEHFIGNRKEISRAAAEAIGNESDPEQKLRKLYARAQQIRNLTYERERTEQEQKKEKLKLNQNAGDVLSRGTGYRDDITRLFVALARSAGFDSSVVRVGDRKDRFFDKGLLSRHQLDSEIAVVNQAGKDIYLDPGTKFCPYGYLRWIRTSTMGIKLDKKGGMFVTAPAAGYDKATIRRNVEMALDANGNLKGTITVKFEGGDALEHRLDAFDSDEVGKKIDLEDELRTWLPNGASIKLAKVDGWESSEGPLTASFEVSVPSYGSSAGKRLLVPSYLFQARQMDAFKHSERKFPVYFPYAFGESDRVNITIPSEYTLETVPQEQSADLGYAAYQNLVQFDGKQLVTQRILQVNGIFFRLELYPEIKDFFSKVQAGDEQQAVLRGGSTNAQKTN
;
A
#
# COMPACT_ATOMS: atom_id res chain seq x y z
N MET A 1 -89.95 39.58 -12.77
CA MET A 1 -89.22 38.75 -11.81
C MET A 1 -88.02 38.15 -12.53
N THR A 2 -86.85 38.68 -12.26
CA THR A 2 -85.60 38.47 -12.96
C THR A 2 -84.84 37.23 -12.45
N PRO A 3 -84.32 36.34 -13.28
CA PRO A 3 -83.49 35.27 -12.79
C PRO A 3 -82.02 35.72 -12.67
N VAL A 4 -81.42 35.41 -11.50
CA VAL A 4 -80.02 35.58 -11.12
C VAL A 4 -79.19 34.56 -11.88
N ARG A 5 -78.20 34.99 -12.69
CA ARG A 5 -77.20 34.16 -13.29
C ARG A 5 -76.02 33.92 -12.33
N LEU A 6 -75.85 32.70 -11.93
CA LEU A 6 -74.69 32.25 -11.15
C LEU A 6 -73.50 31.98 -12.10
N PHE A 7 -72.40 32.77 -11.99
CA PHE A 7 -71.16 32.52 -12.68
C PHE A 7 -70.32 31.59 -11.85
N LEU A 8 -70.10 30.35 -12.32
CA LEU A 8 -69.09 29.43 -11.79
C LEU A 8 -67.73 29.84 -12.37
N LEU A 9 -66.85 30.35 -11.52
CA LEU A 9 -65.43 30.54 -11.83
C LEU A 9 -64.71 29.20 -11.61
N SER A 10 -64.37 28.49 -12.69
CA SER A 10 -63.49 27.33 -12.64
C SER A 10 -62.04 27.80 -12.55
N ALA A 11 -61.45 27.75 -11.34
CA ALA A 11 -60.00 27.93 -11.16
C ALA A 11 -59.28 26.69 -11.67
N ILE A 12 -58.66 26.80 -12.85
CA ILE A 12 -57.72 25.76 -13.35
C ILE A 12 -56.44 25.91 -12.54
N LEU A 13 -56.23 24.98 -11.59
CA LEU A 13 -54.97 24.82 -10.89
C LEU A 13 -53.97 24.19 -11.87
N ALA A 14 -53.15 25.01 -12.52
CA ALA A 14 -52.03 24.51 -13.32
C ALA A 14 -50.96 23.96 -12.37
N VAL A 15 -50.97 22.65 -12.18
CA VAL A 15 -49.85 21.95 -11.54
C VAL A 15 -48.68 22.02 -12.51
N PHE A 16 -47.77 22.94 -12.24
CA PHE A 16 -46.43 22.93 -12.86
C PHE A 16 -45.71 21.67 -12.39
N ILE A 17 -45.87 20.59 -13.13
CA ILE A 17 -44.93 19.46 -13.08
C ILE A 17 -43.61 19.99 -13.64
N THR A 18 -42.75 20.50 -12.77
CA THR A 18 -41.36 20.73 -13.17
C THR A 18 -40.80 19.34 -13.51
N PRO A 19 -40.41 19.06 -14.77
CA PRO A 19 -39.71 17.83 -15.06
C PRO A 19 -38.48 17.79 -14.16
N ALA A 20 -38.26 16.67 -13.47
CA ALA A 20 -37.00 16.40 -12.80
C ALA A 20 -35.91 16.62 -13.86
N ARG A 21 -35.28 17.76 -13.84
CA ARG A 21 -34.14 18.05 -14.71
C ARG A 21 -33.10 16.98 -14.38
N ALA A 22 -32.84 16.11 -15.34
CA ALA A 22 -31.60 15.38 -15.36
C ALA A 22 -30.50 16.41 -15.05
N GLN A 23 -29.74 16.15 -14.00
CA GLN A 23 -28.73 17.09 -13.50
C GLN A 23 -27.73 17.29 -14.64
N LYS A 24 -27.84 18.44 -15.32
CA LYS A 24 -27.03 18.76 -16.49
C LYS A 24 -25.58 18.80 -16.03
N GLU A 25 -24.71 18.12 -16.76
CA GLU A 25 -23.25 18.14 -16.63
C GLU A 25 -22.67 19.55 -16.96
N ASP A 26 -23.41 20.59 -16.70
CA ASP A 26 -23.00 21.97 -16.94
C ASP A 26 -22.06 22.45 -15.83
N TRP A 27 -21.22 23.43 -16.16
CA TRP A 27 -20.39 24.10 -15.18
C TRP A 27 -21.24 24.75 -14.09
N GLN A 28 -20.87 24.55 -12.82
CA GLN A 28 -21.48 25.27 -11.72
C GLN A 28 -21.16 26.76 -11.84
N PRO A 29 -22.10 27.66 -11.50
CA PRO A 29 -21.83 29.10 -11.50
C PRO A 29 -20.63 29.43 -10.60
N ILE A 30 -19.80 30.35 -11.06
CA ILE A 30 -18.73 30.93 -10.22
C ILE A 30 -19.37 32.02 -9.39
N THR A 31 -19.25 31.93 -8.09
CA THR A 31 -19.77 32.95 -7.16
C THR A 31 -18.70 33.97 -6.82
N GLN A 32 -19.13 35.16 -6.39
CA GLN A 32 -18.21 36.18 -5.86
C GLN A 32 -17.43 35.62 -4.64
N GLN A 33 -18.08 34.81 -3.82
CA GLN A 33 -17.45 34.16 -2.69
C GLN A 33 -16.31 33.25 -3.12
N ASP A 34 -16.47 32.48 -4.22
CA ASP A 34 -15.40 31.62 -4.76
C ASP A 34 -14.17 32.45 -5.16
N LEU A 35 -14.38 33.62 -5.72
CA LEU A 35 -13.31 34.53 -6.14
C LEU A 35 -12.63 35.23 -4.95
N GLU A 36 -13.30 35.41 -3.83
CA GLU A 36 -12.80 36.12 -2.65
C GLU A 36 -12.09 35.25 -1.62
N VAL A 37 -12.17 33.91 -1.71
CA VAL A 37 -11.46 32.98 -0.80
C VAL A 37 -9.95 33.23 -0.89
N LYS A 38 -9.31 33.56 0.25
CA LYS A 38 -7.87 33.83 0.33
C LYS A 38 -7.13 32.90 1.30
N GLN A 39 -7.84 32.18 2.15
CA GLN A 39 -7.26 31.30 3.17
C GLN A 39 -8.24 30.18 3.54
N VAL A 40 -7.71 29.14 4.13
CA VAL A 40 -8.45 27.99 4.66
C VAL A 40 -8.66 28.17 6.16
N PRO A 41 -9.86 27.91 6.69
CA PRO A 41 -10.09 27.88 8.13
C PRO A 41 -9.13 26.92 8.85
N GLY A 42 -8.46 27.40 9.89
CA GLY A 42 -7.50 26.59 10.66
C GLY A 42 -6.14 26.38 10.01
N ASN A 43 -5.96 26.73 8.71
CA ASN A 43 -4.68 26.62 8.01
C ASN A 43 -4.44 27.83 7.07
N PRO A 44 -3.98 28.97 7.60
CA PRO A 44 -3.74 30.17 6.78
C PRO A 44 -2.60 30.01 5.78
N GLY A 45 -1.75 28.99 5.94
CA GLY A 45 -0.64 28.68 5.04
C GLY A 45 -0.97 27.66 3.95
N ALA A 46 -2.23 27.25 3.80
CA ALA A 46 -2.64 26.27 2.79
C ALA A 46 -2.30 26.74 1.37
N ASP A 47 -1.83 25.82 0.55
CA ASP A 47 -1.41 26.10 -0.81
C ASP A 47 -2.60 26.26 -1.78
N ALA A 48 -3.69 25.55 -1.52
CA ALA A 48 -4.92 25.57 -2.29
C ALA A 48 -6.12 25.20 -1.40
N VAL A 49 -7.32 25.41 -1.93
CA VAL A 49 -8.59 25.01 -1.32
C VAL A 49 -9.50 24.41 -2.38
N GLN A 50 -10.14 23.29 -2.09
CA GLN A 50 -11.16 22.70 -2.93
C GLN A 50 -12.49 23.39 -2.66
N LEU A 51 -12.94 24.23 -3.59
CA LEU A 51 -14.20 24.98 -3.45
C LEU A 51 -15.41 24.08 -3.65
N TYR A 52 -15.29 23.12 -4.56
CA TYR A 52 -16.36 22.18 -4.86
C TYR A 52 -15.81 20.83 -5.31
N TYR A 53 -16.45 19.76 -4.84
CA TYR A 53 -16.24 18.40 -5.30
C TYR A 53 -17.60 17.73 -5.55
N ALA A 54 -17.70 16.92 -6.60
CA ALA A 54 -18.85 16.05 -6.78
C ALA A 54 -18.42 14.67 -7.30
N ASP A 55 -19.11 13.66 -6.82
CA ASP A 55 -18.97 12.27 -7.22
C ASP A 55 -20.38 11.66 -7.37
N PHE A 56 -20.76 11.37 -8.63
CA PHE A 56 -22.09 10.88 -8.97
C PHE A 56 -21.99 9.51 -9.62
N ILE A 57 -22.29 8.47 -8.85
CA ILE A 57 -22.35 7.07 -9.28
C ILE A 57 -23.72 6.82 -9.93
N ASN A 58 -23.72 6.30 -11.14
CA ASN A 58 -24.93 5.86 -11.85
C ASN A 58 -24.75 4.43 -12.35
N ASP A 59 -25.08 3.46 -11.50
CA ASP A 59 -24.96 2.04 -11.83
C ASP A 59 -25.93 1.62 -12.95
N GLN A 60 -27.04 2.37 -13.14
CA GLN A 60 -27.97 2.11 -14.24
C GLN A 60 -27.35 2.38 -15.60
N GLU A 61 -26.45 3.34 -15.70
CA GLU A 61 -25.72 3.72 -16.90
C GLU A 61 -24.27 3.19 -16.89
N GLN A 62 -23.85 2.56 -15.80
CA GLN A 62 -22.47 2.08 -15.59
C GLN A 62 -21.45 3.22 -15.70
N THR A 63 -21.78 4.37 -15.11
CA THR A 63 -20.94 5.58 -15.17
C THR A 63 -20.73 6.18 -13.79
N GLU A 64 -19.62 6.87 -13.65
CA GLU A 64 -19.30 7.66 -12.48
C GLU A 64 -18.80 9.02 -12.94
N PHE A 65 -19.41 10.09 -12.44
CA PHE A 65 -19.11 11.46 -12.85
C PHE A 65 -18.42 12.21 -11.74
N PHE A 66 -17.31 12.84 -12.07
CA PHE A 66 -16.53 13.68 -11.18
C PHE A 66 -16.51 15.13 -11.61
N TYR A 67 -16.57 16.02 -10.62
CA TYR A 67 -16.40 17.45 -10.80
C TYR A 67 -15.51 18.00 -9.69
N VAL A 68 -14.46 18.72 -10.05
CA VAL A 68 -13.48 19.29 -9.13
C VAL A 68 -13.28 20.77 -9.42
N ARG A 69 -13.31 21.61 -8.37
CA ARG A 69 -13.00 23.03 -8.42
C ARG A 69 -12.03 23.38 -7.32
N ILE A 70 -10.82 23.82 -7.69
CA ILE A 70 -9.73 24.14 -6.76
C ILE A 70 -9.30 25.59 -6.96
N LYS A 71 -9.16 26.35 -5.87
CA LYS A 71 -8.57 27.68 -5.88
C LYS A 71 -7.12 27.63 -5.43
N VAL A 72 -6.25 28.22 -6.22
CA VAL A 72 -4.82 28.38 -5.94
C VAL A 72 -4.61 29.55 -4.99
N LEU A 73 -4.04 29.33 -3.81
CA LEU A 73 -3.88 30.36 -2.79
C LEU A 73 -2.47 30.99 -2.78
N ASN A 74 -1.45 30.24 -3.18
CA ASN A 74 -0.07 30.72 -3.23
C ASN A 74 0.72 30.04 -4.37
N GLU A 75 2.02 30.33 -4.49
CA GLU A 75 2.87 29.81 -5.56
C GLU A 75 2.97 28.27 -5.56
N LYS A 76 3.00 27.64 -4.41
CA LYS A 76 3.05 26.17 -4.30
C LYS A 76 1.74 25.53 -4.80
N GLY A 77 0.62 26.19 -4.58
CA GLY A 77 -0.68 25.71 -5.05
C GLY A 77 -0.80 25.63 -6.59
N LYS A 78 0.11 26.25 -7.34
CA LYS A 78 0.17 26.08 -8.80
C LYS A 78 0.46 24.65 -9.24
N SER A 79 1.02 23.80 -8.38
CA SER A 79 1.22 22.38 -8.66
C SER A 79 -0.08 21.64 -8.98
N HIS A 80 -1.23 22.12 -8.51
CA HIS A 80 -2.54 21.57 -8.87
C HIS A 80 -2.94 21.83 -10.33
N ALA A 81 -2.15 22.63 -11.10
CA ALA A 81 -2.31 22.76 -12.54
C ALA A 81 -2.00 21.46 -13.30
N ASP A 82 -1.13 20.61 -12.76
CA ASP A 82 -0.79 19.32 -13.35
C ASP A 82 -1.76 18.26 -12.84
N VAL A 83 -2.77 17.99 -13.65
CA VAL A 83 -3.86 17.07 -13.30
C VAL A 83 -3.55 15.67 -13.83
N GLU A 84 -3.67 14.68 -12.94
CA GLU A 84 -3.50 13.25 -13.25
C GLU A 84 -4.75 12.49 -12.84
N LEU A 85 -5.49 12.00 -13.82
CA LEU A 85 -6.69 11.21 -13.60
C LEU A 85 -6.36 9.73 -13.76
N ILE A 86 -6.37 9.00 -12.66
CA ILE A 86 -6.13 7.55 -12.68
C ILE A 86 -7.19 6.87 -13.54
N ILE A 87 -6.75 6.03 -14.47
CA ILE A 87 -7.63 5.18 -15.25
C ILE A 87 -7.80 3.88 -14.46
N PRO A 88 -9.01 3.59 -13.98
CA PRO A 88 -9.23 2.36 -13.24
C PRO A 88 -9.05 1.13 -14.15
N PRO A 89 -8.65 -0.03 -13.60
CA PRO A 89 -8.59 -1.27 -14.36
C PRO A 89 -9.93 -1.52 -15.08
N GLU A 90 -9.86 -1.80 -16.41
CA GLU A 90 -11.00 -2.09 -17.26
C GLU A 90 -12.01 -0.94 -17.44
N GLY A 91 -11.91 0.15 -16.67
CA GLY A 91 -12.66 1.38 -16.88
C GLY A 91 -12.04 2.27 -17.95
N SER A 92 -12.78 3.27 -18.39
CA SER A 92 -12.27 4.29 -19.31
C SER A 92 -12.72 5.68 -18.90
N ILE A 93 -11.85 6.69 -19.12
CA ILE A 93 -12.20 8.08 -18.86
C ILE A 93 -12.74 8.73 -20.13
N SER A 94 -13.93 9.30 -20.04
CA SER A 94 -14.62 10.01 -21.13
C SER A 94 -15.05 11.41 -20.71
N SER A 95 -15.57 12.19 -21.64
CA SER A 95 -16.22 13.50 -21.43
C SER A 95 -15.40 14.50 -20.64
N LEU A 96 -14.04 14.40 -20.68
CA LEU A 96 -13.17 15.33 -19.97
C LEU A 96 -13.29 16.76 -20.51
N LYS A 97 -13.59 17.69 -19.61
CA LYS A 97 -13.56 19.15 -19.84
C LYS A 97 -12.83 19.81 -18.69
N ALA A 98 -12.04 20.83 -19.00
CA ALA A 98 -11.28 21.56 -18.00
C ALA A 98 -11.15 23.04 -18.40
N ARG A 99 -11.04 23.94 -17.41
CA ARG A 99 -10.86 25.37 -17.62
C ARG A 99 -10.20 26.04 -16.43
N THR A 100 -9.56 27.15 -16.65
CA THR A 100 -9.02 28.02 -15.61
C THR A 100 -9.84 29.33 -15.58
N ILE A 101 -10.24 29.75 -14.40
CA ILE A 101 -10.90 31.01 -14.16
C ILE A 101 -9.90 31.93 -13.46
N GLN A 102 -9.59 33.05 -14.08
CA GLN A 102 -8.67 34.05 -13.54
C GLN A 102 -9.31 34.86 -12.39
N PRO A 103 -8.52 35.53 -11.54
CA PRO A 103 -9.07 36.38 -10.47
C PRO A 103 -10.01 37.49 -10.94
N ASP A 104 -9.87 37.93 -12.20
CA ASP A 104 -10.73 38.93 -12.85
C ASP A 104 -12.01 38.32 -13.48
N GLY A 105 -12.19 37.00 -13.34
CA GLY A 105 -13.34 36.27 -13.90
C GLY A 105 -13.15 35.80 -15.36
N ARG A 106 -12.05 36.11 -16.02
CA ARG A 106 -11.74 35.63 -17.37
C ARG A 106 -11.55 34.10 -17.35
N ILE A 107 -12.14 33.44 -18.33
CA ILE A 107 -12.11 31.98 -18.45
C ILE A 107 -11.20 31.56 -19.61
N THR A 108 -10.27 30.65 -19.37
CA THR A 108 -9.45 30.01 -20.39
C THR A 108 -9.74 28.51 -20.41
N GLU A 109 -10.36 28.05 -21.51
CA GLU A 109 -10.69 26.63 -21.67
C GLU A 109 -9.45 25.80 -22.00
N PHE A 110 -9.38 24.57 -21.48
CA PHE A 110 -8.39 23.61 -21.90
C PHE A 110 -8.80 23.00 -23.25
N THR A 111 -8.02 23.28 -24.27
CA THR A 111 -8.25 22.79 -25.65
C THR A 111 -7.27 21.70 -26.05
N GLY A 112 -6.33 21.34 -25.17
CA GLY A 112 -5.34 20.29 -25.39
C GLY A 112 -5.92 18.88 -25.38
N LYS A 113 -5.09 17.91 -25.73
CA LYS A 113 -5.41 16.49 -25.58
C LYS A 113 -4.65 15.94 -24.40
N PRO A 114 -5.33 15.34 -23.41
CA PRO A 114 -4.64 14.62 -22.34
C PRO A 114 -3.78 13.49 -22.93
N PHE A 115 -2.61 13.30 -22.38
CA PHE A 115 -1.74 12.17 -22.72
C PHE A 115 -1.85 11.08 -21.67
N GLN A 116 -1.66 9.84 -22.10
CA GLN A 116 -1.65 8.71 -21.18
C GLN A 116 -0.24 8.46 -20.69
N LYS A 117 -0.05 8.34 -19.39
CA LYS A 117 1.22 7.97 -18.77
C LYS A 117 1.07 6.80 -17.80
N THR A 118 2.16 6.10 -17.57
CA THR A 118 2.24 5.11 -16.50
C THR A 118 2.66 5.84 -15.22
N VAL A 119 1.80 5.82 -14.19
CA VAL A 119 2.06 6.46 -12.90
C VAL A 119 2.78 5.51 -11.96
N ILE A 120 2.33 4.25 -11.93
CA ILE A 120 2.93 3.21 -11.13
C ILE A 120 3.21 2.01 -12.04
N LYS A 121 4.42 1.48 -11.94
CA LYS A 121 4.80 0.23 -12.59
C LYS A 121 5.46 -0.64 -11.54
N THR A 122 4.67 -1.45 -10.87
CA THR A 122 5.17 -2.41 -9.88
C THR A 122 4.47 -3.74 -10.03
N ARG A 123 5.20 -4.83 -9.88
CA ARG A 123 4.68 -6.21 -9.88
C ARG A 123 3.81 -6.58 -11.09
N GLY A 124 4.18 -6.10 -12.29
CA GLY A 124 3.39 -6.33 -13.51
C GLY A 124 2.11 -5.49 -13.62
N VAL A 125 1.75 -4.73 -12.59
CA VAL A 125 0.62 -3.81 -12.62
C VAL A 125 1.08 -2.45 -13.12
N LYS A 126 0.46 -1.98 -14.20
CA LYS A 126 0.61 -0.61 -14.70
C LYS A 126 -0.61 0.18 -14.28
N VAL A 127 -0.43 1.16 -13.41
CA VAL A 127 -1.46 2.16 -13.16
C VAL A 127 -1.30 3.25 -14.20
N LEU A 128 -2.29 3.39 -15.04
CA LEU A 128 -2.33 4.39 -16.10
C LEU A 128 -3.08 5.62 -15.63
N ALA A 129 -2.67 6.78 -16.11
CA ALA A 129 -3.39 8.03 -15.89
C ALA A 129 -3.54 8.82 -17.18
N LYS A 130 -4.63 9.57 -17.31
CA LYS A 130 -4.71 10.70 -18.24
C LYS A 130 -4.14 11.92 -17.54
N ALA A 131 -3.07 12.47 -18.09
CA ALA A 131 -2.39 13.65 -17.56
C ALA A 131 -2.53 14.84 -18.50
N PHE A 132 -2.72 16.04 -17.93
CA PHE A 132 -2.75 17.30 -18.66
C PHE A 132 -2.44 18.46 -17.71
N THR A 133 -1.95 19.56 -18.27
CA THR A 133 -1.68 20.78 -17.50
C THR A 133 -2.76 21.82 -17.79
N MET A 134 -3.30 22.41 -16.75
CA MET A 134 -4.30 23.50 -16.84
C MET A 134 -3.68 24.77 -17.44
N PRO A 135 -4.39 25.46 -18.35
CA PRO A 135 -3.86 26.66 -18.98
C PRO A 135 -3.80 27.85 -18.03
N GLU A 136 -2.80 28.71 -18.16
CA GLU A 136 -2.69 30.03 -17.53
C GLU A 136 -2.93 30.09 -16.02
N VAL A 137 -2.50 29.09 -15.24
CA VAL A 137 -2.70 29.06 -13.78
C VAL A 137 -1.80 30.08 -13.09
N SER A 138 -2.39 30.92 -12.26
CA SER A 138 -1.73 31.93 -11.43
C SER A 138 -2.27 31.89 -10.00
N VAL A 139 -1.59 32.56 -9.08
CA VAL A 139 -2.11 32.72 -7.70
C VAL A 139 -3.46 33.47 -7.77
N GLY A 140 -4.47 32.91 -7.09
CA GLY A 140 -5.84 33.40 -7.10
C GLY A 140 -6.72 32.84 -8.21
N SER A 141 -6.17 32.11 -9.20
CA SER A 141 -6.98 31.40 -10.20
C SER A 141 -7.77 30.25 -9.59
N ILE A 142 -8.86 29.88 -10.25
CA ILE A 142 -9.64 28.68 -9.97
C ILE A 142 -9.40 27.69 -11.11
N ILE A 143 -8.96 26.49 -10.76
CA ILE A 143 -8.83 25.32 -11.62
C ILE A 143 -10.15 24.55 -11.55
N GLU A 144 -10.73 24.22 -12.69
CA GLU A 144 -12.01 23.53 -12.73
C GLU A 144 -11.99 22.46 -13.81
N TYR A 145 -12.30 21.21 -13.44
CA TYR A 145 -12.39 20.12 -14.39
C TYR A 145 -13.47 19.11 -14.00
N LYS A 146 -13.96 18.39 -14.99
CA LYS A 146 -14.95 17.34 -14.84
C LYS A 146 -14.75 16.25 -15.88
N TYR A 147 -15.08 15.03 -15.51
CA TYR A 147 -14.94 13.87 -16.38
C TYR A 147 -15.90 12.76 -15.97
N LYS A 148 -16.04 11.73 -16.84
CA LYS A 148 -16.73 10.48 -16.53
C LYS A 148 -15.78 9.32 -16.58
N ILE A 149 -16.04 8.34 -15.72
CA ILE A 149 -15.55 6.99 -15.85
C ILE A 149 -16.68 6.15 -16.40
N ASP A 150 -16.42 5.44 -17.48
CA ASP A 150 -17.34 4.45 -18.05
C ASP A 150 -16.83 3.06 -17.64
N TRP A 151 -17.72 2.26 -17.04
CA TRP A 151 -17.43 0.91 -16.55
C TRP A 151 -18.03 -0.13 -17.49
N PRO A 152 -17.35 -1.25 -17.80
CA PRO A 152 -17.89 -2.31 -18.64
C PRO A 152 -18.95 -3.17 -17.96
N TRP A 153 -19.08 -3.06 -16.64
CA TRP A 153 -20.06 -3.75 -15.80
C TRP A 153 -20.47 -2.90 -14.58
N ILE A 154 -21.45 -3.40 -13.83
CA ILE A 154 -21.90 -2.76 -12.60
C ILE A 154 -20.90 -3.04 -11.50
N ILE A 155 -20.44 -1.98 -10.84
CA ILE A 155 -19.59 -2.08 -9.65
C ILE A 155 -20.48 -2.36 -8.44
N THR A 156 -20.48 -3.60 -7.98
CA THR A 156 -21.34 -4.05 -6.86
C THR A 156 -20.82 -3.71 -5.46
N ASP A 157 -19.64 -3.13 -5.37
CA ASP A 157 -18.97 -2.65 -4.15
C ASP A 157 -18.35 -1.29 -4.44
N ASN A 158 -19.19 -0.26 -4.56
CA ASN A 158 -18.78 1.09 -4.85
C ASN A 158 -18.74 1.94 -3.57
N TYR A 159 -18.03 3.07 -3.57
CA TYR A 159 -17.91 3.89 -2.37
C TYR A 159 -17.63 5.36 -2.68
N TRP A 160 -17.99 6.22 -1.76
CA TRP A 160 -17.57 7.62 -1.70
C TRP A 160 -16.50 7.81 -0.64
N THR A 161 -15.41 8.46 -1.01
CA THR A 161 -14.44 9.03 -0.06
C THR A 161 -14.82 10.48 0.19
N ILE A 162 -15.09 10.83 1.47
CA ILE A 162 -15.69 12.13 1.82
C ILE A 162 -14.62 13.14 2.27
N GLN A 163 -13.43 12.69 2.61
CA GLN A 163 -12.34 13.56 3.03
C GLN A 163 -11.17 13.48 2.05
N HIS A 164 -10.72 14.62 1.56
CA HIS A 164 -9.67 14.77 0.55
C HIS A 164 -8.42 15.41 1.14
N GLU A 165 -7.34 15.46 0.36
CA GLU A 165 -6.07 16.09 0.75
C GLU A 165 -6.18 17.61 0.93
N LEU A 166 -7.16 18.25 0.26
CA LEU A 166 -7.47 19.67 0.41
C LEU A 166 -8.68 19.87 1.31
N TYR A 167 -8.67 20.97 2.08
CA TYR A 167 -9.88 21.45 2.71
C TYR A 167 -10.94 21.69 1.66
N THR A 168 -12.13 21.11 1.84
CA THR A 168 -13.23 21.20 0.86
C THR A 168 -14.38 22.00 1.42
N VAL A 169 -14.72 23.08 0.70
CA VAL A 169 -15.80 23.99 1.11
C VAL A 169 -17.16 23.32 0.94
N LYS A 170 -17.39 22.66 -0.19
CA LYS A 170 -18.65 21.96 -0.48
C LYS A 170 -18.41 20.70 -1.29
N GLU A 171 -19.11 19.64 -0.90
CA GLU A 171 -19.11 18.35 -1.60
C GLU A 171 -20.53 17.87 -1.86
N SER A 172 -20.74 17.22 -2.99
CA SER A 172 -22.01 16.62 -3.36
C SER A 172 -21.82 15.22 -3.89
N PHE A 173 -22.50 14.27 -3.26
CA PHE A 173 -22.44 12.86 -3.62
C PHE A 173 -23.84 12.37 -4.00
N ARG A 174 -23.92 11.59 -5.07
CA ARG A 174 -25.16 10.98 -5.55
C ARG A 174 -24.90 9.56 -6.00
N MET A 175 -25.78 8.64 -5.64
CA MET A 175 -25.71 7.25 -6.09
C MET A 175 -27.08 6.81 -6.57
N LYS A 176 -27.15 6.40 -7.84
CA LYS A 176 -28.32 5.79 -8.46
C LYS A 176 -28.06 4.30 -8.68
N PRO A 177 -28.70 3.41 -7.88
CA PRO A 177 -28.44 1.99 -7.99
C PRO A 177 -29.00 1.39 -9.28
N TYR A 178 -28.44 0.27 -9.67
CA TYR A 178 -28.96 -0.57 -10.74
C TYR A 178 -30.29 -1.22 -10.30
N ALA A 179 -31.21 -1.36 -11.23
CA ALA A 179 -32.53 -1.93 -10.97
C ALA A 179 -32.85 -3.18 -11.81
N GLY A 180 -31.92 -3.61 -12.66
CA GLY A 180 -32.09 -4.80 -13.51
C GLY A 180 -31.60 -6.09 -12.83
N PRO A 181 -31.66 -7.24 -13.50
CA PRO A 181 -31.18 -8.51 -12.97
C PRO A 181 -29.65 -8.49 -12.79
N LEU A 182 -29.19 -9.02 -11.65
CA LEU A 182 -27.76 -9.20 -11.37
C LEU A 182 -27.41 -10.67 -11.29
N GLU A 183 -26.31 -11.06 -11.93
CA GLU A 183 -25.79 -12.43 -11.88
C GLU A 183 -25.44 -12.81 -10.43
N GLY A 184 -25.90 -13.98 -10.00
CA GLY A 184 -25.73 -14.47 -8.63
C GLY A 184 -26.67 -13.86 -7.60
N LEU A 185 -27.61 -12.98 -8.02
CA LEU A 185 -28.64 -12.35 -7.20
C LEU A 185 -30.04 -12.43 -7.86
N GLU A 186 -30.29 -13.50 -8.61
CA GLU A 186 -31.50 -13.71 -9.42
C GLU A 186 -32.79 -13.75 -8.58
N ASN A 187 -32.69 -14.11 -7.29
CA ASN A 187 -33.82 -14.12 -6.37
C ASN A 187 -34.18 -12.74 -5.80
N GLY A 188 -33.59 -11.68 -6.35
CA GLY A 188 -33.75 -10.32 -5.90
C GLY A 188 -32.65 -9.86 -4.95
N TYR A 189 -32.42 -8.55 -4.92
CA TYR A 189 -31.42 -7.91 -4.09
C TYR A 189 -31.91 -6.56 -3.56
N GLN A 190 -31.16 -6.04 -2.62
CA GLN A 190 -31.26 -4.66 -2.14
C GLN A 190 -29.88 -4.04 -2.10
N VAL A 191 -29.82 -2.71 -2.23
CA VAL A 191 -28.59 -1.95 -2.00
C VAL A 191 -28.54 -1.56 -0.54
N ALA A 192 -27.49 -2.00 0.13
CA ALA A 192 -27.18 -1.57 1.48
C ALA A 192 -26.06 -0.53 1.42
N ALA A 193 -26.06 0.38 2.38
CA ALA A 193 -25.04 1.38 2.57
C ALA A 193 -24.43 1.23 3.96
N LEU A 194 -23.10 1.16 4.01
CA LEU A 194 -22.33 1.20 5.25
C LEU A 194 -21.49 2.48 5.23
N TYR A 195 -21.53 3.22 6.32
CA TYR A 195 -20.69 4.42 6.47
C TYR A 195 -19.82 4.31 7.72
N SER A 196 -18.58 4.76 7.59
CA SER A 196 -17.54 4.73 8.63
C SER A 196 -16.92 6.10 8.82
N HIS A 197 -16.48 6.40 10.04
CA HIS A 197 -15.78 7.63 10.43
C HIS A 197 -16.51 8.94 10.08
N MET A 198 -17.82 8.87 9.81
CA MET A 198 -18.62 10.04 9.47
C MET A 198 -18.74 10.99 10.67
N PRO A 199 -18.54 12.31 10.48
CA PRO A 199 -18.87 13.29 11.50
C PRO A 199 -20.35 13.15 11.93
N ASN A 200 -20.64 13.32 13.21
CA ASN A 200 -21.96 13.05 13.81
C ASN A 200 -23.13 13.82 13.18
N ASN A 201 -22.84 14.94 12.52
CA ASN A 201 -23.83 15.81 11.87
C ASN A 201 -24.05 15.51 10.38
N ILE A 202 -23.27 14.58 9.80
CA ILE A 202 -23.32 14.24 8.38
C ILE A 202 -24.00 12.89 8.21
N LYS A 203 -25.14 12.88 7.53
CA LYS A 203 -25.91 11.67 7.25
C LYS A 203 -26.39 11.66 5.81
N PRO A 204 -26.24 10.54 5.11
CA PRO A 204 -26.80 10.39 3.78
C PRO A 204 -28.33 10.37 3.83
N VAL A 205 -28.96 10.88 2.80
CA VAL A 205 -30.40 10.87 2.61
C VAL A 205 -30.74 9.88 1.50
N GLN A 206 -31.66 8.94 1.78
CA GLN A 206 -32.21 8.08 0.75
C GLN A 206 -33.35 8.82 0.05
N LYS A 207 -33.23 9.03 -1.25
CA LYS A 207 -34.20 9.78 -2.05
C LYS A 207 -34.34 9.18 -3.45
N SER A 208 -35.57 9.08 -3.93
CA SER A 208 -35.88 8.58 -5.29
C SER A 208 -35.22 7.22 -5.63
N GLY A 209 -35.07 6.34 -4.63
CA GLY A 209 -34.44 5.02 -4.78
C GLY A 209 -32.92 5.01 -4.79
N GLY A 210 -32.27 6.17 -4.61
CA GLY A 210 -30.82 6.31 -4.50
C GLY A 210 -30.38 6.93 -3.18
N TYR A 211 -29.13 7.31 -3.11
CA TYR A 211 -28.52 7.97 -1.96
C TYR A 211 -27.98 9.33 -2.36
N GLU A 212 -28.16 10.33 -1.51
CA GLU A 212 -27.64 11.68 -1.66
C GLU A 212 -26.92 12.09 -0.37
N LEU A 213 -25.80 12.77 -0.51
CA LEU A 213 -25.03 13.35 0.58
C LEU A 213 -24.45 14.67 0.14
N ASP A 214 -24.72 15.73 0.89
CA ASP A 214 -24.07 17.03 0.73
C ASP A 214 -23.29 17.33 2.01
N VAL A 215 -22.04 17.75 1.84
CA VAL A 215 -21.10 18.02 2.94
C VAL A 215 -20.53 19.43 2.74
N GLU A 216 -20.35 20.15 3.84
CA GLU A 216 -19.75 21.48 3.82
C GLU A 216 -18.60 21.55 4.84
N ASN A 217 -17.55 22.28 4.47
CA ASN A 217 -16.42 22.59 5.34
C ASN A 217 -15.70 21.33 5.87
N MET A 218 -15.40 20.38 4.98
CA MET A 218 -14.64 19.19 5.33
C MET A 218 -13.14 19.55 5.47
N PRO A 219 -12.52 19.33 6.63
CA PRO A 219 -11.07 19.53 6.81
C PRO A 219 -10.24 18.66 5.88
N ALA A 220 -9.05 19.15 5.51
CA ALA A 220 -8.07 18.34 4.78
C ALA A 220 -7.69 17.08 5.57
N PHE A 221 -7.49 15.98 4.86
CA PHE A 221 -6.87 14.79 5.42
C PHE A 221 -5.35 14.99 5.46
N GLU A 222 -4.77 14.89 6.63
CA GLU A 222 -3.33 15.01 6.83
C GLU A 222 -2.77 13.61 7.10
N SER A 223 -2.03 13.07 6.14
CA SER A 223 -1.35 11.79 6.33
C SER A 223 -0.21 11.90 7.32
N GLU A 224 -0.02 10.86 8.12
CA GLU A 224 1.09 10.72 9.06
C GLU A 224 1.93 9.50 8.69
N GLY A 225 3.25 9.60 8.84
CA GLY A 225 4.11 8.45 8.63
C GLY A 225 3.74 7.28 9.55
N TYR A 226 3.71 6.07 9.04
CA TYR A 226 3.29 4.88 9.78
C TYR A 226 1.89 5.00 10.41
N MET A 227 0.91 5.46 9.65
CA MET A 227 -0.50 5.35 10.03
C MET A 227 -1.15 4.11 9.40
N PRO A 228 -2.30 3.63 9.91
CA PRO A 228 -3.11 2.61 9.23
C PRO A 228 -3.48 3.02 7.81
N PRO A 229 -3.95 2.09 6.97
CA PRO A 229 -4.42 2.41 5.63
C PRO A 229 -5.43 3.56 5.63
N GLU A 230 -5.30 4.49 4.69
CA GLU A 230 -6.17 5.67 4.63
C GLU A 230 -7.65 5.33 4.48
N GLU A 231 -7.94 4.23 3.79
CA GLU A 231 -9.31 3.75 3.64
C GLU A 231 -9.98 3.37 4.97
N ASP A 232 -9.19 3.00 5.99
CA ASP A 232 -9.71 2.70 7.33
C ASP A 232 -9.81 3.93 8.24
N LEU A 233 -9.36 5.10 7.79
CA LEU A 233 -9.30 6.33 8.58
C LEU A 233 -10.21 7.44 8.05
N LYS A 234 -10.38 7.52 6.73
CA LYS A 234 -11.18 8.55 6.09
C LYS A 234 -12.68 8.31 6.28
N PRO A 235 -13.48 9.35 6.43
CA PRO A 235 -14.93 9.25 6.30
C PRO A 235 -15.31 8.68 4.94
N GLN A 236 -16.10 7.62 4.94
CA GLN A 236 -16.52 6.93 3.71
C GLN A 236 -17.96 6.46 3.81
N MET A 237 -18.58 6.29 2.65
CA MET A 237 -19.84 5.58 2.49
C MET A 237 -19.69 4.54 1.40
N ARG A 238 -19.92 3.27 1.75
CA ARG A 238 -19.82 2.12 0.83
C ARG A 238 -21.19 1.59 0.49
N PHE A 239 -21.38 1.21 -0.77
CA PHE A 239 -22.61 0.64 -1.29
C PHE A 239 -22.33 -0.78 -1.74
N PHE A 240 -23.24 -1.70 -1.40
CA PHE A 240 -23.12 -3.09 -1.82
C PHE A 240 -24.48 -3.71 -2.10
N TYR A 241 -24.51 -4.57 -3.11
CA TYR A 241 -25.70 -5.28 -3.51
C TYR A 241 -25.77 -6.61 -2.78
N ILE A 242 -26.82 -6.80 -1.96
CA ILE A 242 -27.02 -8.01 -1.16
C ILE A 242 -28.31 -8.71 -1.55
N GLY A 243 -28.24 -10.04 -1.73
CA GLY A 243 -29.42 -10.86 -1.97
C GLY A 243 -30.43 -10.77 -0.83
N THR A 244 -31.70 -10.73 -1.16
CA THR A 244 -32.81 -10.60 -0.19
C THR A 244 -32.85 -11.71 0.88
N GLY A 245 -32.13 -12.83 0.64
CA GLY A 245 -32.00 -13.93 1.63
C GLY A 245 -30.82 -13.83 2.59
N SER A 246 -29.88 -12.88 2.40
CA SER A 246 -28.66 -12.73 3.21
C SER A 246 -28.85 -11.63 4.26
N SER A 247 -29.62 -11.93 5.31
CA SER A 247 -30.09 -10.91 6.26
C SER A 247 -29.11 -10.55 7.38
N THR A 248 -28.04 -11.31 7.58
CA THR A 248 -27.02 -11.05 8.62
C THR A 248 -25.60 -11.27 8.10
N PRO A 249 -24.59 -10.56 8.66
CA PRO A 249 -23.20 -10.77 8.29
C PRO A 249 -22.76 -12.25 8.41
N ASP A 250 -23.14 -12.94 9.49
CA ASP A 250 -22.76 -14.35 9.68
C ASP A 250 -23.29 -15.24 8.56
N LYS A 251 -24.55 -15.04 8.16
CA LYS A 251 -25.15 -15.80 7.07
C LYS A 251 -24.49 -15.48 5.71
N PHE A 252 -24.24 -14.20 5.44
CA PHE A 252 -23.54 -13.78 4.21
C PHE A 252 -22.18 -14.47 4.07
N TRP A 253 -21.36 -14.43 5.12
CA TRP A 253 -20.04 -15.02 5.09
C TRP A 253 -20.07 -16.55 5.06
N GLN A 254 -21.06 -17.17 5.73
CA GLN A 254 -21.25 -18.61 5.64
C GLN A 254 -21.65 -19.06 4.23
N ASP A 255 -22.54 -18.32 3.56
CA ASP A 255 -22.97 -18.61 2.18
C ASP A 255 -21.80 -18.39 1.21
N ALA A 256 -21.02 -17.33 1.37
CA ALA A 256 -19.81 -17.09 0.61
C ALA A 256 -18.78 -18.21 0.80
N GLY A 257 -18.52 -18.60 2.05
CA GLY A 257 -17.59 -19.69 2.38
C GLY A 257 -17.99 -21.03 1.78
N ARG A 258 -19.28 -21.38 1.75
CA ARG A 258 -19.77 -22.59 1.07
C ARG A 258 -19.47 -22.55 -0.42
N LYS A 259 -19.82 -21.44 -1.09
CA LYS A 259 -19.57 -21.27 -2.51
C LYS A 259 -18.08 -21.41 -2.83
N TRP A 260 -17.23 -20.73 -2.10
CA TRP A 260 -15.78 -20.84 -2.26
C TRP A 260 -15.24 -22.24 -1.99
N ASN A 261 -15.78 -22.91 -0.95
CA ASN A 261 -15.41 -24.30 -0.67
C ASN A 261 -15.73 -25.21 -1.85
N ASP A 262 -16.93 -25.09 -2.41
CA ASP A 262 -17.35 -25.92 -3.55
C ASP A 262 -16.46 -25.66 -4.79
N GLU A 263 -16.11 -24.40 -5.06
CA GLU A 263 -15.18 -24.03 -6.14
C GLU A 263 -13.78 -24.63 -5.91
N VAL A 264 -13.25 -24.54 -4.69
CA VAL A 264 -11.92 -25.07 -4.31
C VAL A 264 -11.92 -26.60 -4.38
N GLU A 265 -12.92 -27.27 -3.81
CA GLU A 265 -13.01 -28.74 -3.83
C GLU A 265 -13.18 -29.28 -5.27
N HIS A 266 -13.93 -28.59 -6.12
CA HIS A 266 -14.03 -28.92 -7.54
C HIS A 266 -12.67 -28.82 -8.24
N PHE A 267 -11.93 -27.73 -7.98
CA PHE A 267 -10.60 -27.51 -8.57
C PHE A 267 -9.57 -28.54 -8.09
N ILE A 268 -9.53 -28.82 -6.80
CA ILE A 268 -8.58 -29.79 -6.20
C ILE A 268 -8.86 -31.19 -6.74
N GLY A 269 -10.08 -31.69 -6.57
CA GLY A 269 -10.49 -33.03 -6.96
C GLY A 269 -9.58 -34.14 -6.40
N ASN A 270 -9.92 -35.38 -6.72
CA ASN A 270 -9.06 -36.52 -6.40
C ASN A 270 -8.53 -37.14 -7.71
N ARG A 271 -7.27 -36.85 -8.05
CA ARG A 271 -6.68 -37.18 -9.34
C ARG A 271 -5.40 -37.97 -9.18
N LYS A 272 -5.25 -39.02 -9.99
CA LYS A 272 -4.08 -39.92 -9.95
C LYS A 272 -2.77 -39.19 -10.25
N GLU A 273 -2.80 -38.18 -11.15
CA GLU A 273 -1.62 -37.38 -11.47
C GLU A 273 -1.12 -36.56 -10.29
N ILE A 274 -2.02 -36.06 -9.42
CA ILE A 274 -1.65 -35.34 -8.18
C ILE A 274 -0.96 -36.30 -7.21
N SER A 275 -1.54 -37.49 -7.01
CA SER A 275 -0.95 -38.52 -6.12
C SER A 275 0.42 -38.94 -6.59
N ARG A 276 0.61 -39.13 -7.90
CA ARG A 276 1.92 -39.43 -8.48
C ARG A 276 2.91 -38.29 -8.26
N ALA A 277 2.53 -37.04 -8.56
CA ALA A 277 3.39 -35.87 -8.37
C ALA A 277 3.79 -35.68 -6.89
N ALA A 278 2.85 -35.92 -5.96
CA ALA A 278 3.13 -35.87 -4.52
C ALA A 278 4.14 -36.95 -4.12
N ALA A 279 3.95 -38.22 -4.55
CA ALA A 279 4.85 -39.29 -4.27
C ALA A 279 6.27 -39.08 -4.86
N GLU A 280 6.33 -38.56 -6.10
CA GLU A 280 7.60 -38.21 -6.76
C GLU A 280 8.33 -37.08 -6.00
N ALA A 281 7.62 -36.04 -5.56
CA ALA A 281 8.22 -34.95 -4.80
C ALA A 281 8.77 -35.40 -3.44
N ILE A 282 8.03 -36.24 -2.73
CA ILE A 282 8.42 -36.75 -1.40
C ILE A 282 9.58 -37.75 -1.51
N GLY A 283 9.52 -38.65 -2.49
CA GLY A 283 10.48 -39.76 -2.60
C GLY A 283 10.45 -40.66 -1.36
N ASN A 284 11.63 -40.94 -0.79
CA ASN A 284 11.78 -41.78 0.39
C ASN A 284 11.77 -41.00 1.73
N GLU A 285 11.33 -39.74 1.71
CA GLU A 285 11.29 -38.92 2.92
C GLU A 285 10.29 -39.47 3.93
N SER A 286 10.66 -39.56 5.19
CA SER A 286 9.81 -40.05 6.28
C SER A 286 9.34 -38.94 7.21
N ASP A 287 10.15 -37.88 7.37
CA ASP A 287 9.82 -36.75 8.25
C ASP A 287 8.66 -35.92 7.70
N PRO A 288 7.60 -35.70 8.48
CA PRO A 288 6.42 -35.01 8.00
C PRO A 288 6.67 -33.53 7.58
N GLU A 289 7.55 -32.82 8.29
CA GLU A 289 7.88 -31.44 7.93
C GLU A 289 8.68 -31.40 6.63
N GLN A 290 9.66 -32.29 6.46
CA GLN A 290 10.43 -32.36 5.22
C GLN A 290 9.55 -32.78 4.02
N LYS A 291 8.57 -33.67 4.23
CA LYS A 291 7.56 -33.96 3.20
C LYS A 291 6.82 -32.70 2.78
N LEU A 292 6.31 -31.92 3.73
CA LEU A 292 5.60 -30.66 3.44
C LEU A 292 6.49 -29.65 2.72
N ARG A 293 7.76 -29.51 3.12
CA ARG A 293 8.74 -28.64 2.43
C ARG A 293 8.95 -29.05 0.98
N LYS A 294 9.06 -30.34 0.71
CA LYS A 294 9.22 -30.87 -0.65
C LYS A 294 7.97 -30.65 -1.50
N LEU A 295 6.76 -30.83 -0.94
CA LEU A 295 5.50 -30.54 -1.63
C LEU A 295 5.34 -29.04 -1.89
N TYR A 296 5.74 -28.21 -0.94
CA TYR A 296 5.74 -26.75 -1.09
C TYR A 296 6.70 -26.31 -2.22
N ALA A 297 7.93 -26.81 -2.20
CA ALA A 297 8.91 -26.55 -3.25
C ALA A 297 8.40 -27.02 -4.63
N ARG A 298 7.69 -28.17 -4.69
CA ARG A 298 7.08 -28.67 -5.92
C ARG A 298 5.99 -27.72 -6.46
N ALA A 299 5.16 -27.16 -5.58
CA ALA A 299 4.16 -26.16 -5.98
C ALA A 299 4.82 -24.86 -6.46
N GLN A 300 5.88 -24.41 -5.81
CA GLN A 300 6.63 -23.20 -6.19
C GLN A 300 7.38 -23.31 -7.54
N GLN A 301 7.59 -24.52 -8.08
CA GLN A 301 8.16 -24.73 -9.42
C GLN A 301 7.20 -24.38 -10.55
N ILE A 302 5.92 -24.21 -10.26
CA ILE A 302 4.92 -23.76 -11.24
C ILE A 302 5.21 -22.32 -11.62
N ARG A 303 5.26 -22.04 -12.92
CA ARG A 303 5.38 -20.66 -13.43
C ARG A 303 4.19 -19.84 -12.97
N ASN A 304 4.44 -18.83 -12.15
CA ASN A 304 3.40 -18.03 -11.52
C ASN A 304 3.05 -16.79 -12.37
N LEU A 305 1.93 -16.87 -13.07
CA LEU A 305 1.49 -15.82 -13.99
C LEU A 305 1.01 -14.53 -13.28
N THR A 306 0.69 -14.59 -11.99
CA THR A 306 0.24 -13.42 -11.21
C THR A 306 1.31 -12.33 -11.12
N TYR A 307 2.58 -12.71 -11.14
CA TYR A 307 3.71 -11.78 -10.99
C TYR A 307 4.36 -11.39 -12.32
N GLU A 308 3.85 -11.90 -13.44
CA GLU A 308 4.35 -11.55 -14.76
C GLU A 308 3.53 -10.39 -15.35
N ARG A 309 4.13 -9.65 -16.29
CA ARG A 309 3.42 -8.58 -16.99
C ARG A 309 2.13 -9.08 -17.65
N GLU A 310 1.15 -8.24 -17.66
CA GLU A 310 -0.09 -8.53 -18.38
C GLU A 310 0.20 -8.71 -19.88
N ARG A 311 -0.37 -9.77 -20.45
CA ARG A 311 -0.20 -10.14 -21.85
C ARG A 311 -1.42 -9.76 -22.67
N THR A 312 -1.15 -9.29 -23.88
CA THR A 312 -2.22 -9.11 -24.87
C THR A 312 -2.85 -10.45 -25.23
N GLU A 313 -4.09 -10.44 -25.72
CA GLU A 313 -4.75 -11.67 -26.20
C GLU A 313 -3.94 -12.42 -27.28
N GLN A 314 -3.22 -11.69 -28.15
CA GLN A 314 -2.38 -12.31 -29.18
C GLN A 314 -1.18 -13.03 -28.56
N GLU A 315 -0.55 -12.45 -27.55
CA GLU A 315 0.55 -13.09 -26.80
C GLU A 315 0.05 -14.32 -26.03
N GLN A 316 -1.10 -14.23 -25.37
CA GLN A 316 -1.72 -15.38 -24.69
C GLN A 316 -2.02 -16.53 -25.65
N LYS A 317 -2.57 -16.23 -26.84
CA LYS A 317 -2.81 -17.22 -27.89
C LYS A 317 -1.51 -17.84 -28.42
N LYS A 318 -0.46 -17.03 -28.63
CA LYS A 318 0.86 -17.49 -29.08
C LYS A 318 1.54 -18.38 -28.06
N GLU A 319 1.47 -18.02 -26.77
CA GLU A 319 2.00 -18.80 -25.64
C GLU A 319 1.09 -19.99 -25.26
N LYS A 320 -0.08 -20.13 -25.90
CA LYS A 320 -1.10 -21.16 -25.59
C LYS A 320 -1.55 -21.14 -24.12
N LEU A 321 -1.55 -19.98 -23.50
CA LEU A 321 -2.01 -19.84 -22.13
C LEU A 321 -3.52 -20.08 -22.07
N LYS A 322 -3.94 -20.95 -21.16
CA LYS A 322 -5.34 -21.28 -20.89
C LYS A 322 -5.57 -21.25 -19.39
N LEU A 323 -6.73 -20.78 -18.97
CA LEU A 323 -7.16 -20.85 -17.58
C LEU A 323 -7.21 -22.32 -17.13
N ASN A 324 -6.65 -22.58 -15.95
CA ASN A 324 -6.70 -23.90 -15.36
C ASN A 324 -8.10 -24.16 -14.79
N GLN A 325 -8.63 -25.34 -15.04
CA GLN A 325 -9.93 -25.76 -14.53
C GLN A 325 -9.78 -26.66 -13.29
N ASN A 326 -8.58 -27.16 -13.03
CA ASN A 326 -8.28 -28.05 -11.93
C ASN A 326 -6.76 -28.16 -11.65
N ALA A 327 -6.41 -28.75 -10.52
CA ALA A 327 -5.02 -28.95 -10.10
C ALA A 327 -4.17 -29.80 -11.07
N GLY A 328 -4.78 -30.74 -11.82
CA GLY A 328 -4.10 -31.52 -12.84
C GLY A 328 -3.68 -30.67 -14.04
N ASP A 329 -4.50 -29.70 -14.43
CA ASP A 329 -4.15 -28.73 -15.48
C ASP A 329 -2.91 -27.92 -15.09
N VAL A 330 -2.83 -27.49 -13.82
CA VAL A 330 -1.68 -26.73 -13.31
C VAL A 330 -0.38 -27.55 -13.43
N LEU A 331 -0.41 -28.81 -13.04
CA LEU A 331 0.74 -29.72 -13.17
C LEU A 331 1.13 -29.96 -14.62
N SER A 332 0.15 -30.26 -15.50
CA SER A 332 0.41 -30.62 -16.89
C SER A 332 0.90 -29.45 -17.74
N ARG A 333 0.40 -28.25 -17.46
CA ARG A 333 0.79 -27.02 -18.17
C ARG A 333 2.04 -26.37 -17.56
N GLY A 334 2.34 -26.64 -16.29
CA GLY A 334 3.44 -26.03 -15.56
C GLY A 334 3.26 -24.53 -15.30
N THR A 335 2.03 -24.01 -15.47
CA THR A 335 1.68 -22.60 -15.28
C THR A 335 0.42 -22.47 -14.45
N GLY A 336 0.30 -21.38 -13.66
CA GLY A 336 -0.89 -21.09 -12.89
C GLY A 336 -0.86 -19.70 -12.29
N TYR A 337 -2.01 -19.22 -11.88
CA TYR A 337 -2.11 -18.01 -11.05
C TYR A 337 -1.88 -18.37 -9.58
N ARG A 338 -1.73 -17.36 -8.73
CA ARG A 338 -1.48 -17.50 -7.29
C ARG A 338 -2.40 -18.52 -6.62
N ASP A 339 -3.71 -18.38 -6.82
CA ASP A 339 -4.70 -19.25 -6.19
C ASP A 339 -4.67 -20.68 -6.76
N ASP A 340 -4.36 -20.86 -8.06
CA ASP A 340 -4.15 -22.17 -8.67
C ASP A 340 -3.00 -22.93 -7.97
N ILE A 341 -1.90 -22.23 -7.68
CA ILE A 341 -0.71 -22.79 -7.04
C ILE A 341 -1.01 -23.13 -5.57
N THR A 342 -1.76 -22.28 -4.86
CA THR A 342 -2.20 -22.56 -3.50
C THR A 342 -3.08 -23.80 -3.45
N ARG A 343 -4.06 -23.91 -4.34
CA ARG A 343 -4.95 -25.09 -4.45
C ARG A 343 -4.20 -26.34 -4.86
N LEU A 344 -3.23 -26.23 -5.77
CA LEU A 344 -2.33 -27.34 -6.11
C LEU A 344 -1.55 -27.84 -4.91
N PHE A 345 -0.98 -26.94 -4.10
CA PHE A 345 -0.26 -27.34 -2.88
C PHE A 345 -1.18 -28.09 -1.91
N VAL A 346 -2.41 -27.59 -1.68
CA VAL A 346 -3.38 -28.27 -0.83
C VAL A 346 -3.73 -29.65 -1.38
N ALA A 347 -3.89 -29.79 -2.70
CA ALA A 347 -4.13 -31.08 -3.35
C ALA A 347 -2.97 -32.07 -3.15
N LEU A 348 -1.72 -31.62 -3.32
CA LEU A 348 -0.51 -32.42 -3.09
C LEU A 348 -0.40 -32.85 -1.62
N ALA A 349 -0.63 -31.93 -0.67
CA ALA A 349 -0.57 -32.21 0.76
C ALA A 349 -1.64 -33.24 1.18
N ARG A 350 -2.89 -33.08 0.73
CA ARG A 350 -3.96 -34.07 0.98
C ARG A 350 -3.63 -35.43 0.40
N SER A 351 -3.07 -35.47 -0.81
CA SER A 351 -2.66 -36.71 -1.45
C SER A 351 -1.55 -37.44 -0.69
N ALA A 352 -0.73 -36.73 0.07
CA ALA A 352 0.29 -37.24 0.95
C ALA A 352 -0.21 -37.57 2.37
N GLY A 353 -1.52 -37.46 2.62
CA GLY A 353 -2.18 -37.78 3.89
C GLY A 353 -2.22 -36.67 4.93
N PHE A 354 -1.88 -35.43 4.55
CA PHE A 354 -2.01 -34.27 5.45
C PHE A 354 -3.43 -33.70 5.45
N ASP A 355 -3.92 -33.33 6.62
CA ASP A 355 -5.13 -32.53 6.76
C ASP A 355 -4.81 -31.08 6.38
N SER A 356 -5.29 -30.65 5.21
CA SER A 356 -5.01 -29.34 4.67
C SER A 356 -6.24 -28.69 4.06
N SER A 357 -6.34 -27.37 4.18
CA SER A 357 -7.46 -26.56 3.69
C SER A 357 -6.97 -25.24 3.10
N VAL A 358 -7.81 -24.63 2.29
CA VAL A 358 -7.63 -23.25 1.83
C VAL A 358 -8.22 -22.29 2.86
N VAL A 359 -7.56 -21.18 3.09
CA VAL A 359 -8.07 -20.04 3.85
C VAL A 359 -8.18 -18.87 2.91
N ARG A 360 -9.39 -18.32 2.76
CA ARG A 360 -9.60 -17.04 2.09
C ARG A 360 -9.24 -15.93 3.06
N VAL A 361 -8.34 -15.02 2.63
CA VAL A 361 -7.85 -13.89 3.44
C VAL A 361 -7.89 -12.60 2.62
N GLY A 362 -7.98 -11.47 3.32
CA GLY A 362 -7.81 -10.15 2.72
C GLY A 362 -6.36 -9.70 2.79
N ASP A 363 -5.96 -8.87 1.84
CA ASP A 363 -4.68 -8.16 1.86
C ASP A 363 -4.86 -6.88 2.69
N ARG A 364 -4.16 -6.77 3.83
CA ARG A 364 -4.24 -5.62 4.75
C ARG A 364 -3.39 -4.41 4.35
N LYS A 365 -2.93 -4.37 3.11
CA LYS A 365 -2.13 -3.26 2.59
C LYS A 365 -2.94 -1.98 2.47
N ASP A 366 -4.15 -2.10 1.90
CA ASP A 366 -4.96 -0.95 1.53
C ASP A 366 -6.13 -0.74 2.50
N ARG A 367 -6.57 -1.81 3.18
CA ARG A 367 -7.62 -1.77 4.22
C ARG A 367 -7.59 -3.01 5.11
N PHE A 368 -8.19 -2.90 6.30
CA PHE A 368 -8.41 -4.05 7.17
C PHE A 368 -9.75 -4.73 6.83
N PHE A 369 -9.83 -6.03 7.14
CA PHE A 369 -11.08 -6.76 6.97
C PHE A 369 -12.15 -6.27 7.96
N ASP A 370 -13.32 -5.91 7.44
CA ASP A 370 -14.50 -5.57 8.21
C ASP A 370 -15.61 -6.60 7.96
N LYS A 371 -15.95 -7.40 8.97
CA LYS A 371 -17.03 -8.39 8.91
C LYS A 371 -18.40 -7.78 8.60
N GLY A 372 -18.61 -6.51 8.97
CA GLY A 372 -19.84 -5.77 8.72
C GLY A 372 -20.02 -5.36 7.27
N LEU A 373 -18.93 -5.21 6.53
CA LEU A 373 -18.95 -4.91 5.10
C LEU A 373 -19.21 -6.21 4.30
N LEU A 374 -20.41 -6.34 3.74
CA LEU A 374 -20.86 -7.57 3.06
C LEU A 374 -20.37 -7.62 1.60
N SER A 375 -19.06 -7.46 1.42
CA SER A 375 -18.38 -7.58 0.13
C SER A 375 -17.40 -8.76 0.14
N ARG A 376 -17.61 -9.69 -0.80
CA ARG A 376 -16.71 -10.85 -0.99
C ARG A 376 -15.31 -10.45 -1.45
N HIS A 377 -15.16 -9.27 -2.05
CA HIS A 377 -13.87 -8.75 -2.52
C HIS A 377 -12.89 -8.41 -1.39
N GLN A 378 -13.35 -8.36 -0.13
CA GLN A 378 -12.46 -8.21 1.01
C GLN A 378 -11.56 -9.43 1.24
N LEU A 379 -11.98 -10.62 0.81
CA LEU A 379 -11.25 -11.88 0.95
C LEU A 379 -10.88 -12.43 -0.43
N ASP A 380 -9.99 -11.71 -1.12
CA ASP A 380 -9.62 -11.92 -2.51
C ASP A 380 -8.37 -12.79 -2.71
N SER A 381 -7.75 -13.22 -1.60
CA SER A 381 -6.52 -14.00 -1.60
C SER A 381 -6.72 -15.37 -0.97
N GLU A 382 -5.92 -16.35 -1.40
CA GLU A 382 -5.89 -17.70 -0.84
C GLU A 382 -4.53 -18.02 -0.24
N ILE A 383 -4.51 -18.54 1.00
CA ILE A 383 -3.36 -19.18 1.63
C ILE A 383 -3.73 -20.61 2.01
N ALA A 384 -2.74 -21.43 2.25
CA ALA A 384 -2.94 -22.81 2.69
C ALA A 384 -2.77 -22.93 4.22
N VAL A 385 -3.54 -23.80 4.83
CA VAL A 385 -3.33 -24.25 6.20
C VAL A 385 -3.21 -25.76 6.22
N VAL A 386 -2.22 -26.27 6.96
CA VAL A 386 -1.98 -27.70 7.16
C VAL A 386 -1.98 -27.99 8.65
N ASN A 387 -2.82 -28.92 9.09
CA ASN A 387 -2.78 -29.39 10.48
C ASN A 387 -1.69 -30.45 10.63
N GLN A 388 -0.69 -30.18 11.46
CA GLN A 388 0.36 -31.13 11.80
C GLN A 388 0.39 -31.33 13.31
N ALA A 389 0.06 -32.53 13.74
CA ALA A 389 0.04 -32.92 15.15
C ALA A 389 -0.83 -31.98 16.04
N GLY A 390 -1.97 -31.52 15.52
CA GLY A 390 -2.88 -30.63 16.24
C GLY A 390 -2.53 -29.13 16.16
N LYS A 391 -1.45 -28.77 15.45
CA LYS A 391 -1.05 -27.37 15.22
C LYS A 391 -1.29 -26.99 13.77
N ASP A 392 -1.98 -25.91 13.53
CA ASP A 392 -2.19 -25.34 12.21
C ASP A 392 -0.94 -24.57 11.77
N ILE A 393 -0.39 -24.94 10.61
CA ILE A 393 0.74 -24.29 9.93
C ILE A 393 0.17 -23.55 8.72
N TYR A 394 0.33 -22.24 8.69
CA TYR A 394 -0.11 -21.39 7.59
C TYR A 394 1.03 -21.21 6.59
N LEU A 395 0.72 -21.32 5.30
CA LEU A 395 1.67 -21.33 4.20
C LEU A 395 1.13 -20.51 3.03
N ASP A 396 2.01 -19.82 2.31
CA ASP A 396 1.67 -19.01 1.14
C ASP A 396 2.40 -19.48 -0.12
N PRO A 397 2.10 -20.68 -0.63
CA PRO A 397 2.76 -21.25 -1.80
C PRO A 397 2.43 -20.49 -3.10
N GLY A 398 1.32 -19.77 -3.12
CA GLY A 398 0.89 -18.94 -4.25
C GLY A 398 1.67 -17.64 -4.38
N THR A 399 2.36 -17.19 -3.35
CA THR A 399 3.28 -16.05 -3.44
C THR A 399 4.64 -16.53 -3.94
N LYS A 400 5.05 -16.01 -5.10
CA LYS A 400 6.35 -16.35 -5.67
C LYS A 400 7.48 -15.99 -4.70
N PHE A 401 8.50 -16.82 -4.58
CA PHE A 401 9.63 -16.67 -3.64
C PHE A 401 9.27 -16.67 -2.14
N CYS A 402 8.01 -16.90 -1.76
CA CYS A 402 7.68 -16.97 -0.35
C CYS A 402 8.34 -18.20 0.30
N PRO A 403 9.13 -18.04 1.38
CA PRO A 403 9.75 -19.18 2.05
C PRO A 403 8.71 -20.10 2.70
N TYR A 404 9.05 -21.38 2.86
CA TYR A 404 8.20 -22.28 3.63
C TYR A 404 8.06 -21.81 5.09
N GLY A 405 6.82 -21.82 5.59
CA GLY A 405 6.53 -21.33 6.96
C GLY A 405 6.40 -19.81 7.07
N TYR A 406 6.38 -19.11 5.94
CA TYR A 406 6.12 -17.67 5.88
C TYR A 406 4.77 -17.38 5.23
N LEU A 407 4.20 -16.24 5.60
CA LEU A 407 3.17 -15.55 4.85
C LEU A 407 3.74 -14.22 4.39
N ARG A 408 3.34 -13.77 3.22
CA ARG A 408 3.63 -12.40 2.83
C ARG A 408 3.00 -11.44 3.83
N TRP A 409 3.68 -10.34 4.20
CA TRP A 409 3.26 -9.46 5.29
C TRP A 409 1.81 -8.97 5.16
N ILE A 410 1.34 -8.68 3.94
CA ILE A 410 -0.03 -8.23 3.67
C ILE A 410 -1.10 -9.25 4.10
N ARG A 411 -0.73 -10.53 4.30
CA ARG A 411 -1.60 -11.64 4.71
C ARG A 411 -1.32 -12.15 6.12
N THR A 412 -0.43 -11.49 6.86
CA THR A 412 -0.24 -11.74 8.29
C THR A 412 -1.18 -10.89 9.12
N SER A 413 -1.54 -11.34 10.33
CA SER A 413 -2.37 -10.57 11.26
C SER A 413 -3.71 -10.09 10.66
N THR A 414 -4.23 -10.76 9.64
CA THR A 414 -5.51 -10.46 9.01
C THR A 414 -6.53 -11.56 9.27
N MET A 415 -7.80 -11.20 9.29
CA MET A 415 -8.88 -12.15 9.41
C MET A 415 -9.16 -12.82 8.07
N GLY A 416 -9.57 -14.09 8.11
CA GLY A 416 -9.96 -14.87 6.95
C GLY A 416 -10.98 -15.94 7.29
N ILE A 417 -11.35 -16.74 6.30
CA ILE A 417 -12.26 -17.87 6.44
C ILE A 417 -11.52 -19.15 6.01
N LYS A 418 -11.26 -20.05 6.97
CA LYS A 418 -10.82 -21.43 6.69
C LYS A 418 -12.01 -22.18 6.11
N LEU A 419 -11.90 -22.59 4.85
CA LEU A 419 -13.02 -23.15 4.10
C LEU A 419 -13.35 -24.57 4.54
N ASP A 420 -14.64 -24.87 4.65
CA ASP A 420 -15.22 -26.18 4.84
C ASP A 420 -16.62 -26.31 4.22
N LYS A 421 -17.17 -27.51 4.19
CA LYS A 421 -18.50 -27.82 3.62
C LYS A 421 -19.67 -27.08 4.29
N LYS A 422 -19.47 -26.54 5.50
CA LYS A 422 -20.51 -25.81 6.24
C LYS A 422 -20.45 -24.30 6.01
N GLY A 423 -19.46 -23.82 5.25
CA GLY A 423 -19.20 -22.41 4.98
C GLY A 423 -17.93 -21.88 5.66
N GLY A 424 -17.22 -22.77 6.38
CA GLY A 424 -15.96 -22.43 7.04
C GLY A 424 -16.12 -21.69 8.36
N MET A 425 -14.98 -21.36 8.95
CA MET A 425 -14.90 -20.59 10.18
C MET A 425 -13.95 -19.41 10.03
N PHE A 426 -14.24 -18.32 10.71
CA PHE A 426 -13.30 -17.21 10.81
C PHE A 426 -12.04 -17.64 11.56
N VAL A 427 -10.90 -17.32 10.99
CA VAL A 427 -9.58 -17.51 11.57
C VAL A 427 -8.77 -16.24 11.41
N THR A 428 -7.75 -16.06 12.26
CA THR A 428 -6.78 -14.98 12.10
C THR A 428 -5.48 -15.59 11.61
N ALA A 429 -4.98 -15.12 10.46
CA ALA A 429 -3.67 -15.48 9.97
C ALA A 429 -2.60 -15.02 10.99
N PRO A 430 -1.59 -15.86 11.28
CA PRO A 430 -0.63 -15.58 12.35
C PRO A 430 0.16 -14.28 12.08
N ALA A 431 0.53 -13.59 13.15
CA ALA A 431 1.51 -12.52 13.11
C ALA A 431 2.90 -13.09 12.82
N ALA A 432 3.75 -12.28 12.16
CA ALA A 432 5.17 -12.57 12.04
C ALA A 432 5.97 -11.72 13.04
N GLY A 433 6.95 -12.30 13.70
CA GLY A 433 7.87 -11.56 14.55
C GLY A 433 8.96 -10.86 13.74
N TYR A 434 9.73 -9.98 14.39
CA TYR A 434 10.83 -9.23 13.76
C TYR A 434 11.89 -10.13 13.11
N ASP A 435 12.06 -11.36 13.63
CA ASP A 435 13.00 -12.35 13.11
C ASP A 435 12.64 -12.86 11.71
N LYS A 436 11.41 -12.59 11.25
CA LYS A 436 10.91 -12.95 9.92
C LYS A 436 11.17 -11.89 8.85
N ALA A 437 11.65 -10.70 9.22
CA ALA A 437 12.01 -9.64 8.30
C ALA A 437 13.19 -8.87 8.88
N THR A 438 14.41 -9.22 8.44
CA THR A 438 15.64 -8.64 8.99
C THR A 438 16.56 -8.10 7.90
N ILE A 439 17.16 -6.95 8.19
CA ILE A 439 18.22 -6.34 7.40
C ILE A 439 19.51 -6.39 8.21
N ARG A 440 20.57 -6.99 7.63
CA ARG A 440 21.90 -7.00 8.24
C ARG A 440 22.89 -6.23 7.37
N ARG A 441 23.56 -5.23 7.94
CA ARG A 441 24.52 -4.40 7.22
C ARG A 441 25.92 -4.54 7.84
N ASN A 442 26.88 -4.98 7.03
CA ASN A 442 28.28 -5.04 7.39
C ASN A 442 29.07 -3.99 6.59
N VAL A 443 29.80 -3.14 7.30
CA VAL A 443 30.55 -2.03 6.75
C VAL A 443 32.04 -2.20 7.07
N GLU A 444 32.87 -2.15 6.05
CA GLU A 444 34.33 -2.12 6.14
C GLU A 444 34.85 -0.89 5.40
N MET A 445 35.20 0.14 6.15
CA MET A 445 35.59 1.41 5.58
C MET A 445 36.87 1.95 6.22
N ALA A 446 37.59 2.79 5.46
CA ALA A 446 38.74 3.53 5.93
C ALA A 446 38.47 5.02 5.85
N LEU A 447 38.78 5.72 6.94
CA LEU A 447 38.75 7.16 7.03
C LEU A 447 40.13 7.71 6.59
N ASP A 448 40.14 8.74 5.74
CA ASP A 448 41.39 9.45 5.42
C ASP A 448 41.62 10.66 6.36
N ALA A 449 42.80 11.27 6.27
CA ALA A 449 43.19 12.43 7.09
C ALA A 449 42.31 13.67 6.85
N ASN A 450 41.60 13.73 5.72
CA ASN A 450 40.70 14.83 5.35
C ASN A 450 39.25 14.57 5.79
N GLY A 451 38.99 13.45 6.46
CA GLY A 451 37.65 13.08 6.90
C GLY A 451 36.77 12.41 5.85
N ASN A 452 37.32 11.98 4.71
CA ASN A 452 36.56 11.22 3.73
C ASN A 452 36.55 9.74 4.11
N LEU A 453 35.42 9.07 3.89
CA LEU A 453 35.23 7.66 4.18
C LEU A 453 35.12 6.87 2.88
N LYS A 454 35.85 5.75 2.74
CA LYS A 454 35.81 4.89 1.56
C LYS A 454 35.93 3.43 1.94
N GLY A 455 35.14 2.57 1.27
CA GLY A 455 35.22 1.12 1.50
C GLY A 455 34.05 0.38 0.90
N THR A 456 33.60 -0.66 1.61
CA THR A 456 32.53 -1.56 1.14
C THR A 456 31.41 -1.67 2.16
N ILE A 457 30.19 -1.84 1.66
CA ILE A 457 28.99 -2.15 2.44
C ILE A 457 28.39 -3.43 1.89
N THR A 458 28.13 -4.40 2.74
CA THR A 458 27.37 -5.60 2.39
C THR A 458 26.04 -5.59 3.14
N VAL A 459 24.94 -5.66 2.40
CA VAL A 459 23.57 -5.69 2.93
C VAL A 459 23.01 -7.09 2.66
N LYS A 460 22.43 -7.69 3.70
CA LYS A 460 21.66 -8.94 3.61
C LYS A 460 20.23 -8.65 4.01
N PHE A 461 19.32 -8.85 3.07
CA PHE A 461 17.89 -8.88 3.32
C PHE A 461 17.47 -10.32 3.59
N GLU A 462 16.75 -10.57 4.66
CA GLU A 462 16.35 -11.92 5.09
C GLU A 462 14.82 -12.00 5.25
N GLY A 463 14.24 -13.17 4.98
CA GLY A 463 12.83 -13.46 5.18
C GLY A 463 11.91 -12.57 4.37
N GLY A 464 11.03 -11.82 5.06
CA GLY A 464 10.05 -10.92 4.45
C GLY A 464 10.67 -9.78 3.63
N ASP A 465 11.79 -9.20 4.11
CA ASP A 465 12.50 -8.15 3.37
C ASP A 465 13.07 -8.70 2.04
N ALA A 466 13.71 -9.87 2.08
CA ALA A 466 14.18 -10.51 0.85
C ALA A 466 13.04 -10.84 -0.11
N LEU A 467 11.89 -11.27 0.42
CA LEU A 467 10.69 -11.58 -0.36
C LEU A 467 10.16 -10.34 -1.09
N GLU A 468 9.99 -9.22 -0.38
CA GLU A 468 9.46 -8.00 -1.01
C GLU A 468 10.41 -7.47 -2.09
N HIS A 469 11.74 -7.45 -1.85
CA HIS A 469 12.73 -7.07 -2.87
C HIS A 469 12.65 -7.94 -4.13
N ARG A 470 12.52 -9.27 -3.97
CA ARG A 470 12.37 -10.21 -5.09
C ARG A 470 11.09 -9.99 -5.88
N LEU A 471 9.99 -9.70 -5.19
CA LEU A 471 8.70 -9.42 -5.82
C LEU A 471 8.71 -8.08 -6.56
N ASP A 472 9.28 -7.05 -5.97
CA ASP A 472 9.34 -5.70 -6.57
C ASP A 472 10.25 -5.67 -7.80
N ALA A 473 11.36 -6.42 -7.75
CA ALA A 473 12.34 -6.50 -8.85
C ALA A 473 12.03 -7.59 -9.89
N PHE A 474 10.92 -8.34 -9.77
CA PHE A 474 10.69 -9.54 -10.58
C PHE A 474 10.63 -9.25 -12.08
N ASP A 475 9.98 -8.16 -12.49
CA ASP A 475 9.88 -7.74 -13.89
C ASP A 475 10.98 -6.73 -14.30
N SER A 476 11.90 -6.39 -13.38
CA SER A 476 13.00 -5.48 -13.66
C SER A 476 14.14 -6.21 -14.37
N ASP A 477 14.77 -5.53 -15.32
CA ASP A 477 16.02 -5.99 -15.89
C ASP A 477 17.20 -5.79 -14.90
N GLU A 478 18.37 -6.28 -15.24
CA GLU A 478 19.55 -6.20 -14.37
C GLU A 478 19.97 -4.73 -14.08
N VAL A 479 19.66 -3.80 -15.00
CA VAL A 479 19.93 -2.37 -14.79
C VAL A 479 18.94 -1.78 -13.79
N GLY A 480 17.66 -2.11 -13.91
CA GLY A 480 16.61 -1.70 -12.96
C GLY A 480 16.89 -2.23 -11.56
N LYS A 481 17.15 -3.53 -11.42
CA LYS A 481 17.52 -4.16 -10.12
C LYS A 481 18.72 -3.49 -9.46
N LYS A 482 19.72 -3.11 -10.26
CA LYS A 482 20.90 -2.39 -9.77
C LYS A 482 20.53 -0.99 -9.28
N ILE A 483 19.75 -0.23 -10.04
CA ILE A 483 19.32 1.12 -9.69
C ILE A 483 18.51 1.08 -8.39
N ASP A 484 17.55 0.16 -8.27
CA ASP A 484 16.71 0.03 -7.09
C ASP A 484 17.54 -0.20 -5.81
N LEU A 485 18.53 -1.10 -5.85
CA LEU A 485 19.40 -1.38 -4.70
C LEU A 485 20.35 -0.21 -4.39
N GLU A 486 20.88 0.49 -5.40
CA GLU A 486 21.74 1.66 -5.19
C GLU A 486 20.95 2.84 -4.64
N ASP A 487 19.71 3.04 -5.11
CA ASP A 487 18.81 4.09 -4.63
C ASP A 487 18.34 3.80 -3.20
N GLU A 488 18.03 2.57 -2.86
CA GLU A 488 17.72 2.20 -1.49
C GLU A 488 18.89 2.48 -0.54
N LEU A 489 20.10 2.02 -0.87
CA LEU A 489 21.27 2.30 -0.03
C LEU A 489 21.54 3.81 0.09
N ARG A 490 21.35 4.58 -0.99
CA ARG A 490 21.51 6.05 -1.00
C ARG A 490 20.62 6.72 0.05
N THR A 491 19.46 6.15 0.28
CA THR A 491 18.52 6.71 1.25
C THR A 491 18.95 6.50 2.71
N TRP A 492 19.84 5.57 2.98
CA TRP A 492 20.38 5.33 4.31
C TRP A 492 21.68 6.10 4.58
N LEU A 493 22.35 6.56 3.52
CA LEU A 493 23.67 7.20 3.64
C LEU A 493 23.58 8.73 3.66
N PRO A 494 24.60 9.41 4.22
CA PRO A 494 24.70 10.85 4.15
C PRO A 494 24.67 11.38 2.71
N ASN A 495 24.14 12.59 2.54
CA ASN A 495 24.08 13.25 1.24
C ASN A 495 25.46 13.37 0.60
N GLY A 496 25.52 13.17 -0.73
CA GLY A 496 26.77 13.24 -1.49
C GLY A 496 27.56 11.93 -1.53
N ALA A 497 27.07 10.86 -0.90
CA ALA A 497 27.69 9.54 -1.02
C ALA A 497 27.68 9.04 -2.46
N SER A 498 28.84 8.54 -2.92
CA SER A 498 28.98 7.80 -4.18
C SER A 498 28.81 6.31 -3.91
N ILE A 499 27.89 5.67 -4.64
CA ILE A 499 27.50 4.29 -4.44
C ILE A 499 27.60 3.55 -5.77
N LYS A 500 28.19 2.35 -5.74
CA LYS A 500 28.26 1.47 -6.89
C LYS A 500 28.04 0.04 -6.45
N LEU A 501 26.99 -0.61 -6.97
CA LEU A 501 26.76 -2.03 -6.76
C LEU A 501 27.91 -2.85 -7.37
N ALA A 502 28.58 -3.65 -6.54
CA ALA A 502 29.68 -4.52 -6.96
C ALA A 502 29.20 -5.95 -7.25
N LYS A 503 28.28 -6.47 -6.40
CA LYS A 503 27.77 -7.83 -6.52
C LYS A 503 26.40 -7.95 -5.88
N VAL A 504 25.56 -8.80 -6.45
CA VAL A 504 24.31 -9.22 -5.82
C VAL A 504 24.10 -10.73 -6.03
N ASP A 505 23.61 -11.43 -5.01
CA ASP A 505 23.29 -12.85 -5.04
C ASP A 505 21.93 -13.10 -4.38
N GLY A 506 21.19 -14.12 -4.84
CA GLY A 506 19.99 -14.60 -4.17
C GLY A 506 18.66 -14.15 -4.76
N TRP A 507 18.62 -13.56 -5.95
CA TRP A 507 17.37 -13.15 -6.61
C TRP A 507 16.39 -14.32 -6.86
N GLU A 508 16.93 -15.49 -7.20
CA GLU A 508 16.12 -16.67 -7.57
C GLU A 508 15.86 -17.64 -6.39
N SER A 509 16.37 -17.33 -5.20
CA SER A 509 16.19 -18.18 -4.02
C SER A 509 14.94 -17.80 -3.25
N SER A 510 14.12 -18.78 -2.82
CA SER A 510 13.02 -18.52 -1.86
C SER A 510 13.48 -18.65 -0.40
N GLU A 511 14.52 -19.43 -0.10
CA GLU A 511 14.92 -19.77 1.27
C GLU A 511 16.14 -18.99 1.79
N GLY A 512 16.96 -18.45 0.92
CA GLY A 512 18.19 -17.76 1.30
C GLY A 512 18.04 -16.22 1.36
N PRO A 513 19.02 -15.52 1.89
CA PRO A 513 19.04 -14.06 1.86
C PRO A 513 19.22 -13.53 0.44
N LEU A 514 18.75 -12.31 0.18
CA LEU A 514 19.21 -11.47 -0.90
C LEU A 514 20.42 -10.69 -0.37
N THR A 515 21.58 -10.84 -0.99
CA THR A 515 22.83 -10.20 -0.53
C THR A 515 23.37 -9.26 -1.60
N ALA A 516 23.53 -7.99 -1.26
CA ALA A 516 24.11 -6.97 -2.13
C ALA A 516 25.38 -6.40 -1.51
N SER A 517 26.45 -6.26 -2.31
CA SER A 517 27.72 -5.65 -1.90
C SER A 517 27.99 -4.41 -2.74
N PHE A 518 28.40 -3.32 -2.09
CA PHE A 518 28.59 -2.02 -2.71
C PHE A 518 29.98 -1.47 -2.42
N GLU A 519 30.56 -0.80 -3.39
CA GLU A 519 31.68 0.14 -3.21
C GLU A 519 31.10 1.50 -2.89
N VAL A 520 31.54 2.10 -1.78
CA VAL A 520 30.97 3.37 -1.29
C VAL A 520 32.07 4.35 -0.90
N SER A 521 31.82 5.64 -1.18
CA SER A 521 32.65 6.73 -0.73
C SER A 521 31.76 7.88 -0.24
N VAL A 522 32.05 8.38 0.96
CA VAL A 522 31.32 9.47 1.61
C VAL A 522 32.29 10.62 1.87
N PRO A 523 32.21 11.70 1.09
CA PRO A 523 33.06 12.87 1.29
C PRO A 523 32.70 13.59 2.58
N SER A 524 33.70 14.18 3.24
CA SER A 524 33.52 15.00 4.44
C SER A 524 32.72 14.33 5.56
N TYR A 525 32.85 13.00 5.71
CA TYR A 525 32.19 12.23 6.76
C TYR A 525 32.65 12.65 8.15
N GLY A 526 33.96 12.81 8.33
CA GLY A 526 34.54 13.40 9.54
C GLY A 526 34.69 14.92 9.39
N SER A 527 34.34 15.67 10.45
CA SER A 527 34.47 17.13 10.49
C SER A 527 35.62 17.60 11.35
N SER A 528 36.48 18.48 10.79
CA SER A 528 37.64 19.00 11.51
C SER A 528 37.26 20.10 12.51
N ALA A 529 37.79 20.01 13.74
CA ALA A 529 37.64 20.99 14.80
C ALA A 529 39.03 21.27 15.42
N GLY A 530 39.83 22.13 14.77
CA GLY A 530 41.20 22.41 15.17
C GLY A 530 42.12 21.19 14.96
N LYS A 531 42.68 20.63 16.06
CA LYS A 531 43.47 19.40 16.02
C LYS A 531 42.64 18.12 16.16
N ARG A 532 41.34 18.24 16.19
CA ARG A 532 40.41 17.12 16.36
C ARG A 532 39.68 16.84 15.08
N LEU A 533 39.31 15.58 14.88
CA LEU A 533 38.40 15.13 13.88
C LEU A 533 37.20 14.47 14.57
N LEU A 534 36.02 15.02 14.34
CA LEU A 534 34.76 14.49 14.84
C LEU A 534 34.21 13.51 13.82
N VAL A 535 34.05 12.27 14.20
CA VAL A 535 33.63 11.18 13.28
C VAL A 535 32.33 10.58 13.76
N PRO A 536 31.24 10.65 13.00
CA PRO A 536 30.02 9.91 13.35
C PRO A 536 30.37 8.43 13.58
N SER A 537 29.91 7.85 14.65
CA SER A 537 30.19 6.46 14.99
C SER A 537 29.34 5.48 14.20
N TYR A 538 28.19 5.93 13.69
CA TYR A 538 27.26 5.13 12.92
C TYR A 538 27.00 5.79 11.56
N LEU A 539 26.98 4.96 10.50
CA LEU A 539 26.97 5.44 9.12
C LEU A 539 25.56 5.69 8.58
N PHE A 540 24.58 4.89 9.00
CA PHE A 540 23.26 4.91 8.39
C PHE A 540 22.33 5.90 9.11
N GLN A 541 21.54 6.63 8.34
CA GLN A 541 20.52 7.54 8.88
C GLN A 541 19.25 6.77 9.18
N ALA A 542 18.71 6.91 10.38
CA ALA A 542 17.45 6.30 10.78
C ALA A 542 16.28 7.06 10.16
N ARG A 543 15.63 6.46 9.15
CA ARG A 543 14.51 7.07 8.42
C ARG A 543 13.21 7.16 9.20
N GLN A 544 12.99 6.20 10.09
CA GLN A 544 11.78 6.16 10.92
C GLN A 544 11.59 7.42 11.76
N MET A 545 12.66 8.18 11.95
CA MET A 545 12.67 9.37 12.81
C MET A 545 11.75 10.49 12.32
N ASP A 546 11.66 10.69 11.01
CA ASP A 546 10.81 11.73 10.43
C ASP A 546 9.33 11.51 10.72
N ALA A 547 8.91 10.27 10.91
CA ALA A 547 7.54 9.89 11.21
C ALA A 547 7.11 10.25 12.65
N PHE A 548 8.06 10.49 13.57
CA PHE A 548 7.80 10.72 15.00
C PHE A 548 8.21 12.11 15.49
N LYS A 549 8.32 13.08 14.58
CA LYS A 549 8.71 14.47 14.91
C LYS A 549 7.62 15.25 15.66
N HIS A 550 6.36 14.99 15.35
CA HIS A 550 5.25 15.74 15.92
C HIS A 550 5.06 15.42 17.41
N SER A 551 4.63 16.43 18.19
CA SER A 551 4.32 16.25 19.62
C SER A 551 3.08 15.38 19.82
N GLU A 552 2.14 15.43 18.89
CA GLU A 552 0.86 14.72 18.91
C GLU A 552 0.58 14.09 17.56
N ARG A 553 -0.24 13.03 17.57
CA ARG A 553 -0.73 12.37 16.36
C ARG A 553 -2.25 12.30 16.40
N LYS A 554 -2.83 12.22 15.20
CA LYS A 554 -4.26 11.98 15.01
C LYS A 554 -4.58 10.49 14.88
N PHE A 555 -3.61 9.68 14.41
CA PHE A 555 -3.82 8.28 14.07
C PHE A 555 -2.86 7.35 14.85
N PRO A 556 -3.27 6.10 15.10
CA PRO A 556 -2.40 5.07 15.66
C PRO A 556 -1.12 4.88 14.83
N VAL A 557 -0.06 4.34 15.45
CA VAL A 557 1.14 3.93 14.72
C VAL A 557 0.94 2.54 14.16
N TYR A 558 1.18 2.38 12.85
CA TYR A 558 1.03 1.11 12.14
C TYR A 558 2.25 0.86 11.26
N PHE A 559 3.02 -0.15 11.62
CA PHE A 559 4.10 -0.67 10.79
C PHE A 559 3.56 -1.75 9.85
N PRO A 560 3.97 -1.77 8.57
CA PRO A 560 3.55 -2.83 7.64
C PRO A 560 3.84 -4.23 8.18
N TYR A 561 4.99 -4.42 8.84
CA TYR A 561 5.39 -5.68 9.50
C TYR A 561 6.38 -5.41 10.63
N ALA A 562 6.51 -6.37 11.54
CA ALA A 562 7.55 -6.38 12.54
C ALA A 562 8.91 -6.58 11.85
N PHE A 563 9.94 -5.86 12.27
CA PHE A 563 11.23 -5.84 11.57
C PHE A 563 12.42 -5.81 12.54
N GLY A 564 13.57 -6.28 12.04
CA GLY A 564 14.86 -6.22 12.74
C GLY A 564 15.95 -5.62 11.87
N GLU A 565 16.79 -4.79 12.46
CA GLU A 565 18.02 -4.30 11.85
C GLU A 565 19.21 -4.73 12.71
N SER A 566 20.29 -5.17 12.10
CA SER A 566 21.52 -5.55 12.79
C SER A 566 22.72 -5.08 11.98
N ASP A 567 23.48 -4.15 12.54
CA ASP A 567 24.54 -3.46 11.85
C ASP A 567 25.88 -3.66 12.55
N ARG A 568 26.92 -3.87 11.74
CA ARG A 568 28.30 -3.83 12.17
C ARG A 568 29.07 -2.85 11.27
N VAL A 569 29.55 -1.77 11.84
CA VAL A 569 30.29 -0.71 11.13
C VAL A 569 31.71 -0.68 11.64
N ASN A 570 32.68 -1.06 10.80
CA ASN A 570 34.11 -1.02 11.08
C ASN A 570 34.74 0.14 10.30
N ILE A 571 35.25 1.15 11.01
CA ILE A 571 35.92 2.31 10.42
C ILE A 571 37.38 2.30 10.85
N THR A 572 38.30 2.01 9.92
CA THR A 572 39.75 2.14 10.14
C THR A 572 40.11 3.60 10.21
N ILE A 573 40.71 4.04 11.32
CA ILE A 573 41.15 5.43 11.50
C ILE A 573 42.58 5.65 10.96
N PRO A 574 42.92 6.85 10.45
CA PRO A 574 44.26 7.15 9.97
C PRO A 574 45.29 7.10 11.08
N SER A 575 46.50 6.62 10.77
CA SER A 575 47.58 6.42 11.77
C SER A 575 48.05 7.70 12.47
N GLU A 576 47.82 8.87 11.85
CA GLU A 576 48.14 10.18 12.43
C GLU A 576 47.15 10.65 13.52
N TYR A 577 46.06 9.92 13.72
CA TYR A 577 45.07 10.22 14.74
C TYR A 577 45.07 9.14 15.82
N THR A 578 44.73 9.56 17.03
CA THR A 578 44.47 8.71 18.17
C THR A 578 43.07 8.97 18.70
N LEU A 579 42.41 7.97 19.24
CA LEU A 579 41.09 8.15 19.85
C LEU A 579 41.21 8.99 21.13
N GLU A 580 40.46 10.08 21.21
CA GLU A 580 40.33 10.91 22.42
C GLU A 580 39.06 10.55 23.21
N THR A 581 37.94 10.34 22.51
CA THR A 581 36.65 9.98 23.15
C THR A 581 35.90 8.99 22.30
N VAL A 582 35.39 7.91 22.90
CA VAL A 582 34.45 6.95 22.32
C VAL A 582 33.03 7.26 22.81
N PRO A 583 32.01 7.16 21.96
CA PRO A 583 30.61 7.25 22.36
C PRO A 583 30.23 6.25 23.45
N GLN A 584 29.32 6.65 24.33
CA GLN A 584 28.79 5.74 25.35
C GLN A 584 27.74 4.81 24.74
N GLU A 585 27.67 3.61 25.28
CA GLU A 585 26.61 2.67 24.93
C GLU A 585 25.22 3.29 25.16
N GLN A 586 24.33 3.11 24.22
CA GLN A 586 22.93 3.52 24.32
C GLN A 586 22.02 2.31 24.16
N SER A 587 20.99 2.26 24.98
CA SER A 587 19.97 1.20 24.87
C SER A 587 18.59 1.71 25.27
N ALA A 588 17.56 1.11 24.71
CA ALA A 588 16.17 1.33 25.07
C ALA A 588 15.39 0.01 24.86
N ASP A 589 14.49 -0.31 25.76
CA ASP A 589 13.64 -1.51 25.68
C ASP A 589 12.24 -1.18 26.18
N LEU A 590 11.24 -1.43 25.32
CA LEU A 590 9.81 -1.30 25.61
C LEU A 590 9.11 -2.68 25.72
N GLY A 591 9.87 -3.80 25.63
CA GLY A 591 9.33 -5.14 25.53
C GLY A 591 8.82 -5.52 24.14
N TYR A 592 8.22 -4.58 23.40
CA TYR A 592 7.79 -4.74 22.01
C TYR A 592 8.72 -4.04 21.00
N ALA A 593 9.63 -3.23 21.45
CA ALA A 593 10.70 -2.65 20.64
C ALA A 593 11.98 -2.56 21.48
N ALA A 594 13.11 -2.92 20.90
CA ALA A 594 14.42 -2.90 21.56
C ALA A 594 15.47 -2.25 20.66
N TYR A 595 16.34 -1.47 21.28
CA TYR A 595 17.46 -0.80 20.63
C TYR A 595 18.71 -0.93 21.47
N GLN A 596 19.85 -1.16 20.81
CA GLN A 596 21.18 -1.11 21.42
C GLN A 596 22.18 -0.56 20.40
N ASN A 597 23.04 0.33 20.81
CA ASN A 597 24.18 0.83 20.04
C ASN A 597 25.42 0.84 20.93
N LEU A 598 26.39 -0.03 20.59
CA LEU A 598 27.65 -0.18 21.28
C LEU A 598 28.79 0.22 20.35
N VAL A 599 29.60 1.18 20.79
CA VAL A 599 30.79 1.66 20.08
C VAL A 599 32.04 1.28 20.82
N GLN A 600 32.99 0.63 20.15
CA GLN A 600 34.26 0.19 20.72
C GLN A 600 35.43 0.63 19.83
N PHE A 601 36.62 0.72 20.38
CA PHE A 601 37.85 0.99 19.66
C PHE A 601 38.91 -0.07 20.02
N ASP A 602 39.45 -0.74 19.03
CA ASP A 602 40.41 -1.85 19.17
C ASP A 602 41.90 -1.39 19.05
N GLY A 603 42.15 -0.08 18.98
CA GLY A 603 43.46 0.50 18.75
C GLY A 603 43.70 0.88 17.28
N LYS A 604 42.88 0.43 16.35
CA LYS A 604 42.98 0.71 14.90
C LYS A 604 41.65 1.05 14.27
N GLN A 605 40.58 0.40 14.71
CA GLN A 605 39.24 0.54 14.14
C GLN A 605 38.25 1.02 15.20
N LEU A 606 37.37 1.92 14.79
CA LEU A 606 36.14 2.22 15.49
C LEU A 606 35.11 1.20 15.03
N VAL A 607 34.59 0.40 15.96
CA VAL A 607 33.64 -0.68 15.70
C VAL A 607 32.32 -0.35 16.36
N THR A 608 31.28 -0.16 15.55
CA THR A 608 29.91 0.06 16.03
C THR A 608 29.07 -1.20 15.79
N GLN A 609 28.37 -1.65 16.83
CA GLN A 609 27.37 -2.70 16.75
C GLN A 609 26.03 -2.10 17.14
N ARG A 610 25.06 -2.15 16.22
CA ARG A 610 23.72 -1.61 16.42
C ARG A 610 22.67 -2.68 16.17
N ILE A 611 21.67 -2.72 17.03
CA ILE A 611 20.48 -3.58 16.89
C ILE A 611 19.26 -2.70 17.11
N LEU A 612 18.28 -2.80 16.20
CA LEU A 612 16.95 -2.24 16.35
C LEU A 612 15.93 -3.35 16.01
N GLN A 613 14.99 -3.59 16.91
CA GLN A 613 13.94 -4.59 16.74
C GLN A 613 12.59 -3.96 17.09
N VAL A 614 11.60 -4.18 16.23
CA VAL A 614 10.22 -3.76 16.47
C VAL A 614 9.33 -4.98 16.26
N ASN A 615 8.76 -5.50 17.36
CA ASN A 615 8.01 -6.75 17.39
C ASN A 615 6.49 -6.55 17.47
N GLY A 616 6.00 -5.37 17.09
CA GLY A 616 4.57 -5.05 16.98
C GLY A 616 4.29 -4.32 15.69
N ILE A 617 3.06 -4.39 15.21
CA ILE A 617 2.66 -3.70 13.98
C ILE A 617 1.60 -2.61 14.22
N PHE A 618 0.82 -2.70 15.29
CA PHE A 618 -0.25 -1.76 15.56
C PHE A 618 -0.16 -1.26 17.01
N PHE A 619 0.00 0.04 17.18
CA PHE A 619 0.12 0.69 18.47
C PHE A 619 -0.93 1.79 18.59
N ARG A 620 -1.79 1.64 19.59
CA ARG A 620 -2.85 2.61 19.86
C ARG A 620 -2.26 4.00 20.17
N LEU A 621 -3.06 5.02 19.93
CA LEU A 621 -2.64 6.42 20.01
C LEU A 621 -2.07 6.79 21.39
N GLU A 622 -2.57 6.16 22.46
CA GLU A 622 -2.11 6.39 23.83
C GLU A 622 -0.64 5.98 24.06
N LEU A 623 -0.12 5.07 23.22
CA LEU A 623 1.29 4.62 23.28
C LEU A 623 2.23 5.54 22.49
N TYR A 624 1.71 6.52 21.78
CA TYR A 624 2.54 7.38 20.93
C TYR A 624 3.65 8.13 21.70
N PRO A 625 3.42 8.70 22.88
CA PRO A 625 4.50 9.36 23.62
C PRO A 625 5.69 8.43 23.94
N GLU A 626 5.40 7.17 24.29
CA GLU A 626 6.40 6.15 24.60
C GLU A 626 7.20 5.73 23.36
N ILE A 627 6.50 5.51 22.22
CA ILE A 627 7.12 5.20 20.93
C ILE A 627 8.00 6.36 20.45
N LYS A 628 7.52 7.58 20.57
CA LYS A 628 8.29 8.78 20.23
C LYS A 628 9.57 8.90 21.07
N ASP A 629 9.49 8.70 22.38
CA ASP A 629 10.65 8.72 23.28
C ASP A 629 11.65 7.63 22.90
N PHE A 630 11.16 6.41 22.59
CA PHE A 630 11.99 5.31 22.13
C PHE A 630 12.78 5.69 20.87
N PHE A 631 12.10 6.16 19.82
CA PHE A 631 12.79 6.53 18.57
C PHE A 631 13.68 7.78 18.74
N SER A 632 13.37 8.67 19.67
CA SER A 632 14.27 9.79 20.02
C SER A 632 15.58 9.28 20.65
N LYS A 633 15.53 8.23 21.47
CA LYS A 633 16.73 7.56 22.02
C LYS A 633 17.51 6.83 20.92
N VAL A 634 16.82 6.17 19.98
CA VAL A 634 17.46 5.58 18.79
C VAL A 634 18.25 6.65 18.03
N GLN A 635 17.61 7.77 17.73
CA GLN A 635 18.28 8.88 17.04
C GLN A 635 19.49 9.39 17.82
N ALA A 636 19.34 9.69 19.11
CA ALA A 636 20.42 10.20 19.92
C ALA A 636 21.61 9.23 19.98
N GLY A 637 21.35 7.92 19.95
CA GLY A 637 22.39 6.90 19.91
C GLY A 637 23.07 6.79 18.54
N ASP A 638 22.31 6.90 17.46
CA ASP A 638 22.83 6.81 16.09
C ASP A 638 23.63 8.07 15.68
N GLU A 639 23.31 9.24 16.24
CA GLU A 639 23.99 10.52 15.95
C GLU A 639 25.26 10.78 16.78
N GLN A 640 25.67 9.84 17.64
CA GLN A 640 26.88 9.99 18.45
C GLN A 640 28.16 10.05 17.60
N GLN A 641 29.15 10.81 18.08
CA GLN A 641 30.43 11.00 17.41
C GLN A 641 31.59 10.54 18.28
N ALA A 642 32.55 9.87 17.66
CA ALA A 642 33.88 9.67 18.24
C ALA A 642 34.74 10.90 18.01
N VAL A 643 35.62 11.21 18.94
CA VAL A 643 36.60 12.32 18.82
C VAL A 643 37.97 11.73 18.62
N LEU A 644 38.58 12.02 17.48
CA LEU A 644 39.96 11.67 17.16
C LEU A 644 40.86 12.92 17.36
N ARG A 645 42.04 12.74 17.93
CA ARG A 645 43.04 13.78 18.11
C ARG A 645 44.22 13.55 17.18
N GLY A 646 44.55 14.52 16.34
CA GLY A 646 45.75 14.50 15.50
C GLY A 646 47.02 14.55 16.34
N GLY A 647 47.96 13.65 16.05
CA GLY A 647 49.29 13.67 16.67
C GLY A 647 50.03 14.96 16.29
N SER A 648 50.79 15.55 17.20
CA SER A 648 51.74 16.60 16.84
C SER A 648 52.83 15.95 15.98
N THR A 649 52.87 16.28 14.71
CA THR A 649 54.06 16.04 13.87
C THR A 649 55.23 16.76 14.58
N ASN A 650 56.12 16.01 15.20
CA ASN A 650 57.42 16.53 15.60
C ASN A 650 58.12 16.97 14.30
N ALA A 651 58.03 18.26 13.98
CA ALA A 651 58.95 18.85 13.02
C ALA A 651 60.36 18.62 13.55
N GLN A 652 61.04 17.60 13.04
CA GLN A 652 62.48 17.50 13.20
C GLN A 652 63.07 18.82 12.67
N LYS A 653 63.49 19.67 13.59
CA LYS A 653 64.40 20.76 13.30
C LYS A 653 65.67 20.08 12.84
N THR A 654 65.89 20.02 11.53
CA THR A 654 67.21 19.88 10.94
C THR A 654 67.97 21.15 11.21
N ASN A 655 68.96 21.05 12.11
CA ASN A 655 70.01 22.05 12.28
C ASN A 655 70.94 22.07 11.06
#